data_82a2674c17e051d58783e7cfdbe63efd
#
_entry.id   82a2674c17e051d58783e7cfdbe63efd
#
_cell.length_a   1.000
_cell.length_b   1.000
_cell.length_c   1.000
_cell.angle_alpha   90.00
_cell.angle_beta   90.00
_cell.angle_gamma   90.00
#
_symmetry.space_group_name_H-M   'P 1'
#
loop_
_entity.id
_entity.type
_entity.pdbx_description
1 polymer ?
#
loop_
_entity_poly.entity_id
_entity_poly.type
_entity_poly.pdbx_seq_one_letter_code
_entity_poly.pdbx_strand_id
1 'polypeptide(L)'
;MDNTRKKQPFNHVHSPISRSKRRSCLIALGLFLGVNTFAQQPVTLDTTVVIKEVTVTARSEIRKLKESALPISVIGQRQLQGTASNINDALARTVGVTIRNTGGLGSASRISLRGLEGKRMGMFVDETPMSQLNNFVTLNDIPTNMIERIEVYKGIVPYKFGGAALGGAVNVVTKEYPPVYFDFSYEQGSFNTHQVSTVFKRTDKKSGLQFGIGGAFSFSKNNYKMLLSNVGNRMVERDHDTFKKIMTGMSLKATKWWFDEMKWELIFLKTRQEIQGIDLDVREAYNHSIIGVTALTLKRKNFFLDGLDFDFNIGYAIGRYGLCDKAMNRYDWDGNKLPPVSPYGGEQNNYPSDGNNHSKELTSKLNLEYTIDKHHGVNLNVYFDRNSLRPKDPLMDKALGFQSNFPSRMNTLTLALSYDLTLFESRFQNAFTLKNYKFSSHSRSINVYSVSAPEPVSVSKSYFGFNDAMRYKLTNDWMVKASFNSEVRIPTNEELIGNGYSILASPALKPERTSGVNVGMMYRHIKQNGGLVEIEFNGFYNQLKDMIRFTPDLIPTMARYRNFGSVRTRGIELDVKADVCSSVYLYANGTYQDLRDVRKMIPGTAVENPTYLKRIPNIPYLMGNFGAEYHKENLFGGKNQNTRLFFDASYVHQFYYDFEVSRYQDKKIPSSFTMDAAIEHSLNDDQWVFTFKIKNLANRHIVSEFNRPLPGRYFAFKVRYLLK
;
A
#
# COMPACT_ATOMS: atom_id res chain seq x y z
N MET A 1 72.50 -21.12 10.22
CA MET A 1 73.15 -22.12 9.39
C MET A 1 72.09 -22.73 8.55
N ASP A 2 72.03 -22.24 7.47
CA ASP A 2 72.31 -22.46 6.05
C ASP A 2 71.10 -22.99 5.31
N ASN A 3 70.50 -22.12 4.54
CA ASN A 3 70.57 -21.96 3.09
C ASN A 3 70.38 -23.22 2.27
N THR A 4 69.31 -23.35 1.51
CA THR A 4 69.46 -23.32 0.04
C THR A 4 68.07 -23.21 -0.66
N ARG A 5 68.01 -22.26 -1.57
CA ARG A 5 67.00 -22.00 -2.60
C ARG A 5 66.87 -23.14 -3.59
N LYS A 6 65.67 -23.43 -4.08
CA LYS A 6 65.49 -23.78 -5.52
C LYS A 6 64.19 -23.22 -6.04
N LYS A 7 64.28 -22.35 -7.04
CA LYS A 7 63.23 -21.87 -7.96
C LYS A 7 62.91 -22.97 -8.98
N GLN A 8 61.67 -23.08 -9.39
CA GLN A 8 61.19 -23.33 -10.78
C GLN A 8 59.68 -23.22 -10.92
N PRO A 9 59.08 -23.20 -12.14
CA PRO A 9 58.57 -21.95 -12.72
C PRO A 9 57.04 -22.00 -12.97
N PHE A 10 56.50 -20.82 -13.23
CA PHE A 10 55.12 -20.58 -13.69
C PHE A 10 54.81 -21.29 -15.01
N ASN A 11 53.76 -22.10 -15.06
CA ASN A 11 53.08 -22.48 -16.28
C ASN A 11 51.74 -21.77 -16.38
N HIS A 12 51.64 -20.81 -17.31
CA HIS A 12 50.40 -20.22 -17.80
C HIS A 12 49.61 -21.28 -18.58
N VAL A 13 48.41 -21.59 -18.13
CA VAL A 13 47.40 -22.24 -18.96
C VAL A 13 46.36 -21.20 -19.32
N HIS A 14 46.43 -20.70 -20.55
CA HIS A 14 45.39 -19.94 -21.20
C HIS A 14 44.24 -20.89 -21.56
N SER A 15 43.04 -20.66 -21.01
CA SER A 15 41.81 -21.17 -21.57
C SER A 15 41.10 -20.06 -22.37
N PRO A 16 40.59 -20.32 -23.57
CA PRO A 16 40.01 -19.29 -24.42
C PRO A 16 38.59 -18.95 -23.94
N ILE A 17 38.38 -17.69 -23.54
CA ILE A 17 37.08 -17.14 -23.25
C ILE A 17 36.30 -17.02 -24.57
N SER A 18 35.21 -17.75 -24.69
CA SER A 18 34.33 -17.78 -25.85
C SER A 18 33.79 -16.39 -26.20
N ARG A 19 34.05 -15.95 -27.41
CA ARG A 19 33.64 -14.66 -28.02
C ARG A 19 32.16 -14.55 -28.35
N SER A 20 31.30 -15.44 -27.87
CA SER A 20 29.88 -15.53 -28.28
C SER A 20 28.92 -14.58 -27.51
N LYS A 21 29.29 -14.09 -26.32
CA LYS A 21 28.37 -13.23 -25.52
C LYS A 21 28.44 -11.72 -25.81
N ARG A 22 29.45 -11.25 -26.57
CA ARG A 22 29.55 -9.82 -26.92
C ARG A 22 28.77 -9.41 -28.17
N ARG A 23 28.37 -10.37 -29.03
CA ARG A 23 27.62 -10.07 -30.25
C ARG A 23 26.09 -9.86 -29.99
N SER A 24 25.54 -10.47 -28.96
CA SER A 24 24.11 -10.34 -28.64
C SER A 24 23.73 -8.97 -28.04
N CYS A 25 24.65 -8.32 -27.31
CA CYS A 25 24.39 -6.96 -26.77
C CYS A 25 24.49 -5.87 -27.86
N LEU A 26 25.31 -6.05 -28.88
CA LEU A 26 25.45 -5.09 -29.98
C LEU A 26 24.26 -5.15 -30.97
N ILE A 27 23.62 -6.30 -31.13
CA ILE A 27 22.43 -6.45 -31.98
C ILE A 27 21.22 -5.81 -31.31
N ALA A 28 21.09 -5.85 -29.98
CA ALA A 28 20.03 -5.15 -29.25
C ALA A 28 20.19 -3.62 -29.33
N LEU A 29 21.41 -3.10 -29.33
CA LEU A 29 21.66 -1.66 -29.49
C LEU A 29 21.46 -1.19 -30.93
N GLY A 30 21.73 -2.03 -31.93
CA GLY A 30 21.53 -1.72 -33.35
C GLY A 30 20.06 -1.67 -33.78
N LEU A 31 19.19 -2.46 -33.14
CA LEU A 31 17.74 -2.42 -33.35
C LEU A 31 17.08 -1.17 -32.77
N PHE A 32 17.70 -0.55 -31.75
CA PHE A 32 17.20 0.70 -31.16
C PHE A 32 17.56 1.95 -31.99
N LEU A 33 18.63 1.89 -32.79
CA LEU A 33 19.07 3.02 -33.62
C LEU A 33 18.44 3.03 -35.01
N GLY A 34 17.82 1.93 -35.43
CA GLY A 34 17.19 1.79 -36.76
C GLY A 34 15.74 2.32 -36.87
N VAL A 35 15.09 2.74 -35.77
CA VAL A 35 13.70 3.19 -35.75
C VAL A 35 13.56 4.71 -35.96
N ASN A 36 14.67 5.45 -36.08
CA ASN A 36 14.65 6.92 -36.16
C ASN A 36 14.45 7.52 -37.55
N THR A 37 14.12 6.73 -38.60
CA THR A 37 14.02 7.26 -39.96
C THR A 37 12.61 7.32 -40.53
N PHE A 38 11.55 7.07 -39.75
CA PHE A 38 10.15 7.20 -40.26
C PHE A 38 9.26 8.03 -39.34
N ALA A 39 9.65 9.26 -39.00
CA ALA A 39 8.75 10.19 -38.36
C ALA A 39 9.07 11.64 -38.73
N GLN A 40 8.93 11.98 -40.00
CA GLN A 40 8.78 13.36 -40.41
C GLN A 40 7.46 13.49 -41.19
N GLN A 41 6.36 13.62 -40.45
CA GLN A 41 5.21 14.43 -40.85
C GLN A 41 4.90 15.41 -39.75
N PRO A 42 4.62 16.69 -40.10
CA PRO A 42 4.35 17.70 -39.11
C PRO A 42 3.05 17.37 -38.37
N VAL A 43 3.15 17.03 -37.09
CA VAL A 43 1.99 16.87 -36.21
C VAL A 43 1.44 18.27 -35.94
N THR A 44 0.27 18.51 -36.49
CA THR A 44 -0.52 19.72 -36.29
C THR A 44 -0.83 19.97 -34.81
N LEU A 45 -1.02 21.22 -34.47
CA LEU A 45 -1.23 21.87 -33.16
C LEU A 45 -2.25 21.25 -32.18
N ASP A 46 -2.83 20.10 -32.44
CA ASP A 46 -3.88 19.49 -31.61
C ASP A 46 -3.36 18.74 -30.37
N THR A 47 -2.11 18.29 -30.39
CA THR A 47 -1.55 17.47 -29.29
C THR A 47 -1.25 18.27 -28.03
N THR A 48 -0.92 19.53 -28.17
CA THR A 48 -0.62 20.45 -27.03
C THR A 48 -1.89 20.86 -26.28
N VAL A 49 -3.03 20.92 -26.98
CA VAL A 49 -4.34 21.25 -26.43
C VAL A 49 -4.86 20.11 -25.56
N VAL A 50 -4.73 18.85 -26.01
CA VAL A 50 -5.18 17.67 -25.27
C VAL A 50 -4.44 17.51 -23.94
N ILE A 51 -3.13 17.76 -23.89
CA ILE A 51 -2.35 17.65 -22.64
C ILE A 51 -2.76 18.74 -21.65
N LYS A 52 -2.99 19.97 -22.11
CA LYS A 52 -3.51 21.05 -21.25
C LYS A 52 -4.91 20.73 -20.73
N GLU A 53 -5.77 20.16 -21.56
CA GLU A 53 -7.12 19.78 -21.21
C GLU A 53 -7.15 18.68 -20.14
N VAL A 54 -6.36 17.61 -20.28
CA VAL A 54 -6.20 16.55 -19.28
C VAL A 54 -5.68 17.11 -17.97
N THR A 55 -4.70 18.00 -17.99
CA THR A 55 -4.16 18.65 -16.78
C THR A 55 -5.18 19.55 -16.10
N VAL A 56 -5.98 20.28 -16.85
CA VAL A 56 -7.04 21.15 -16.31
C VAL A 56 -8.17 20.29 -15.73
N THR A 57 -8.55 19.21 -16.38
CA THR A 57 -9.57 18.28 -15.90
C THR A 57 -9.14 17.61 -14.60
N ALA A 58 -7.91 17.10 -14.50
CA ALA A 58 -7.36 16.49 -13.30
C ALA A 58 -7.32 17.47 -12.10
N ARG A 59 -6.94 18.73 -12.33
CA ARG A 59 -7.00 19.77 -11.29
C ARG A 59 -8.43 20.06 -10.84
N SER A 60 -9.37 20.06 -11.77
CA SER A 60 -10.80 20.23 -11.48
C SER A 60 -11.34 19.07 -10.62
N GLU A 61 -10.96 17.82 -10.92
CA GLU A 61 -11.33 16.64 -10.15
C GLU A 61 -10.77 16.67 -8.72
N ILE A 62 -9.48 16.97 -8.56
CA ILE A 62 -8.86 17.14 -7.23
C ILE A 62 -9.60 18.22 -6.43
N ARG A 63 -9.98 19.32 -7.07
CA ARG A 63 -10.74 20.38 -6.43
C ARG A 63 -12.11 19.89 -5.96
N LYS A 64 -12.87 19.22 -6.80
CA LYS A 64 -14.20 18.66 -6.45
C LYS A 64 -14.11 17.70 -5.26
N LEU A 65 -13.12 16.81 -5.26
CA LEU A 65 -12.86 15.89 -4.15
C LEU A 65 -12.55 16.62 -2.85
N LYS A 66 -11.64 17.58 -2.90
CA LYS A 66 -11.28 18.41 -1.74
C LYS A 66 -12.46 19.26 -1.22
N GLU A 67 -13.33 19.71 -2.10
CA GLU A 67 -14.55 20.45 -1.75
C GLU A 67 -15.73 19.56 -1.39
N SER A 68 -15.64 18.24 -1.48
CA SER A 68 -16.71 17.32 -1.04
C SER A 68 -16.88 17.33 0.49
N ALA A 69 -18.00 16.80 0.97
CA ALA A 69 -18.27 16.69 2.40
C ALA A 69 -17.30 15.74 3.14
N LEU A 70 -16.68 14.80 2.42
CA LEU A 70 -15.81 13.79 3.02
C LEU A 70 -14.48 14.38 3.50
N PRO A 71 -13.94 13.92 4.65
CA PRO A 71 -12.60 14.26 5.09
C PRO A 71 -11.55 13.49 4.24
N ILE A 72 -10.93 14.18 3.30
CA ILE A 72 -10.03 13.59 2.31
C ILE A 72 -8.73 14.38 2.17
N SER A 73 -7.60 13.68 2.08
CA SER A 73 -6.33 14.22 1.56
C SER A 73 -6.07 13.65 0.17
N VAL A 74 -5.64 14.50 -0.76
CA VAL A 74 -5.33 14.08 -2.13
C VAL A 74 -3.85 14.35 -2.43
N ILE A 75 -3.17 13.31 -2.91
CA ILE A 75 -1.79 13.34 -3.39
C ILE A 75 -1.85 13.39 -4.91
N GLY A 76 -1.41 14.49 -5.49
CA GLY A 76 -1.38 14.66 -6.94
C GLY A 76 -0.04 14.29 -7.55
N GLN A 77 0.08 14.48 -8.87
CA GLN A 77 1.27 14.15 -9.67
C GLN A 77 2.58 14.75 -9.10
N ARG A 78 2.57 15.99 -8.60
CA ARG A 78 3.77 16.62 -8.02
C ARG A 78 4.39 15.81 -6.89
N GLN A 79 3.57 15.30 -5.98
CA GLN A 79 4.03 14.55 -4.80
C GLN A 79 4.43 13.11 -5.12
N LEU A 80 4.10 12.62 -6.33
CA LEU A 80 4.48 11.31 -6.85
C LEU A 80 5.79 11.33 -7.64
N GLN A 81 6.36 12.52 -7.87
CA GLN A 81 7.60 12.73 -8.61
C GLN A 81 8.78 12.99 -7.66
N GLY A 82 9.96 13.13 -8.21
CA GLY A 82 11.17 13.51 -7.48
C GLY A 82 11.66 12.43 -6.53
N THR A 83 11.53 12.68 -5.24
CA THR A 83 12.09 11.81 -4.17
C THR A 83 11.27 10.56 -3.91
N ALA A 84 9.99 10.50 -4.31
CA ALA A 84 9.16 9.31 -4.14
C ALA A 84 9.62 8.15 -5.06
N SER A 85 9.88 6.98 -4.49
CA SER A 85 10.21 5.75 -5.22
C SER A 85 9.00 4.85 -5.40
N ASN A 86 8.05 4.93 -4.49
CA ASN A 86 6.85 4.11 -4.46
C ASN A 86 5.69 4.87 -3.77
N ILE A 87 4.53 4.25 -3.71
CA ILE A 87 3.32 4.83 -3.11
C ILE A 87 3.51 5.11 -1.61
N ASN A 88 4.20 4.23 -0.88
CA ASN A 88 4.42 4.41 0.55
C ASN A 88 5.20 5.69 0.86
N ASP A 89 6.17 6.05 0.03
CA ASP A 89 6.92 7.31 0.20
C ASP A 89 5.99 8.53 0.13
N ALA A 90 5.06 8.53 -0.83
CA ALA A 90 4.08 9.62 -0.98
C ALA A 90 3.05 9.62 0.17
N LEU A 91 2.59 8.44 0.59
CA LEU A 91 1.67 8.29 1.72
C LEU A 91 2.31 8.72 3.05
N ALA A 92 3.59 8.41 3.29
CA ALA A 92 4.29 8.79 4.51
C ALA A 92 4.38 10.31 4.71
N ARG A 93 4.30 11.08 3.62
CA ARG A 93 4.28 12.56 3.63
C ARG A 93 2.88 13.15 3.72
N THR A 94 1.87 12.31 3.87
CA THR A 94 0.47 12.74 3.96
C THR A 94 0.05 12.89 5.42
N VAL A 95 -0.61 13.99 5.74
CA VAL A 95 -1.09 14.28 7.10
C VAL A 95 -2.01 13.17 7.61
N GLY A 96 -1.77 12.71 8.84
CA GLY A 96 -2.53 11.64 9.49
C GLY A 96 -2.08 10.23 9.13
N VAL A 97 -1.17 10.05 8.15
CA VAL A 97 -0.66 8.75 7.71
C VAL A 97 0.70 8.46 8.32
N THR A 98 0.91 7.23 8.76
CA THR A 98 2.24 6.71 9.11
C THR A 98 2.51 5.41 8.38
N ILE A 99 3.75 5.25 7.94
CA ILE A 99 4.23 4.02 7.32
C ILE A 99 5.34 3.44 8.19
N ARG A 100 5.16 2.20 8.63
CA ARG A 100 6.22 1.45 9.30
C ARG A 100 6.68 0.34 8.37
N ASN A 101 7.92 0.44 7.92
CA ASN A 101 8.56 -0.56 7.06
C ASN A 101 9.41 -1.51 7.92
N THR A 102 9.51 -2.77 7.54
CA THR A 102 10.32 -3.76 8.25
C THR A 102 11.68 -4.01 7.60
N GLY A 103 12.00 -3.32 6.52
CA GLY A 103 13.25 -3.51 5.79
C GLY A 103 13.30 -2.74 4.47
N GLY A 104 14.08 -3.25 3.52
CA GLY A 104 14.26 -2.70 2.18
C GLY A 104 13.11 -2.96 1.21
N LEU A 105 13.40 -2.94 -0.08
CA LEU A 105 12.41 -3.18 -1.13
C LEU A 105 11.77 -4.57 -0.98
N GLY A 106 10.43 -4.63 -1.05
CA GLY A 106 9.65 -5.86 -0.90
C GLY A 106 9.34 -6.24 0.54
N SER A 107 9.96 -5.61 1.53
CA SER A 107 9.65 -5.86 2.94
C SER A 107 8.24 -5.40 3.30
N ALA A 108 7.66 -6.04 4.31
CA ALA A 108 6.32 -5.69 4.78
C ALA A 108 6.24 -4.23 5.24
N SER A 109 5.15 -3.58 4.88
CA SER A 109 4.83 -2.21 5.27
C SER A 109 3.49 -2.16 5.99
N ARG A 110 3.43 -1.46 7.10
CA ARG A 110 2.21 -1.23 7.86
C ARG A 110 1.76 0.20 7.67
N ILE A 111 0.71 0.37 6.87
CA ILE A 111 0.07 1.68 6.67
C ILE A 111 -0.92 1.89 7.80
N SER A 112 -0.81 3.02 8.48
CA SER A 112 -1.71 3.43 9.55
C SER A 112 -2.27 4.82 9.25
N LEU A 113 -3.54 5.01 9.48
CA LEU A 113 -4.22 6.29 9.40
C LEU A 113 -4.84 6.61 10.77
N ARG A 114 -4.41 7.71 11.37
CA ARG A 114 -4.84 8.11 12.73
C ARG A 114 -4.67 7.00 13.76
N GLY A 115 -3.59 6.21 13.62
CA GLY A 115 -3.25 5.09 14.50
C GLY A 115 -4.03 3.80 14.27
N LEU A 116 -4.95 3.75 13.32
CA LEU A 116 -5.63 2.53 12.90
C LEU A 116 -4.90 1.93 11.70
N GLU A 117 -4.43 0.69 11.83
CA GLU A 117 -3.54 0.04 10.88
C GLU A 117 -4.06 -1.30 10.35
N GLY A 118 -3.42 -1.77 9.29
CA GLY A 118 -3.60 -3.11 8.73
C GLY A 118 -5.01 -3.32 8.20
N LYS A 119 -5.68 -4.38 8.65
CA LYS A 119 -7.02 -4.80 8.20
C LYS A 119 -8.14 -3.78 8.52
N ARG A 120 -7.83 -2.69 9.25
CA ARG A 120 -8.76 -1.58 9.55
C ARG A 120 -8.77 -0.51 8.46
N MET A 121 -7.81 -0.60 7.53
CA MET A 121 -7.68 0.30 6.38
C MET A 121 -8.24 -0.38 5.13
N GLY A 122 -9.04 0.34 4.35
CA GLY A 122 -9.45 -0.07 3.00
C GLY A 122 -8.37 0.31 1.98
N MET A 123 -8.01 -0.62 1.09
CA MET A 123 -7.11 -0.38 -0.02
C MET A 123 -7.86 -0.58 -1.32
N PHE A 124 -7.81 0.41 -2.21
CA PHE A 124 -8.58 0.44 -3.45
C PHE A 124 -7.72 0.86 -4.64
N VAL A 125 -8.10 0.37 -5.81
CA VAL A 125 -7.59 0.84 -7.10
C VAL A 125 -8.80 1.14 -7.98
N ASP A 126 -8.90 2.35 -8.48
CA ASP A 126 -10.05 2.82 -9.27
C ASP A 126 -11.40 2.47 -8.59
N GLU A 127 -11.51 2.76 -7.27
CA GLU A 127 -12.71 2.51 -6.44
C GLU A 127 -13.06 1.02 -6.24
N THR A 128 -12.23 0.12 -6.72
CA THR A 128 -12.39 -1.33 -6.55
C THR A 128 -11.53 -1.82 -5.40
N PRO A 129 -12.09 -2.53 -4.41
CA PRO A 129 -11.30 -3.08 -3.32
C PRO A 129 -10.18 -3.99 -3.84
N MET A 130 -8.98 -3.80 -3.33
CA MET A 130 -7.88 -4.73 -3.62
C MET A 130 -8.21 -6.08 -3.01
N SER A 131 -7.89 -7.12 -3.79
CA SER A 131 -8.04 -8.51 -3.38
C SER A 131 -7.46 -8.78 -1.99
N GLN A 132 -8.14 -9.57 -1.19
CA GLN A 132 -7.65 -10.07 0.10
C GLN A 132 -6.61 -11.18 -0.02
N LEU A 133 -6.15 -11.54 -1.19
CA LEU A 133 -4.97 -12.41 -1.45
C LEU A 133 -3.61 -11.82 -0.97
N ASN A 134 -3.62 -10.97 -0.31
CA ASN A 134 -3.42 -9.92 0.62
C ASN A 134 -2.05 -9.57 1.14
N ASN A 135 -1.14 -10.44 1.36
CA ASN A 135 0.20 -10.07 1.80
C ASN A 135 1.17 -9.98 0.63
N PHE A 136 0.75 -10.41 -0.54
CA PHE A 136 1.59 -10.52 -1.75
C PHE A 136 1.25 -9.49 -2.83
N VAL A 137 0.07 -8.85 -2.73
CA VAL A 137 -0.34 -7.72 -3.58
C VAL A 137 -0.48 -6.48 -2.71
N THR A 138 0.29 -5.46 -3.00
CA THR A 138 0.31 -4.21 -2.23
C THR A 138 0.12 -3.02 -3.15
N LEU A 139 -0.26 -1.86 -2.60
CA LEU A 139 -0.31 -0.62 -3.39
C LEU A 139 1.04 -0.29 -4.04
N ASN A 140 2.16 -0.68 -3.42
CA ASN A 140 3.49 -0.44 -3.96
C ASN A 140 3.81 -1.23 -5.25
N ASP A 141 2.95 -2.18 -5.64
CA ASP A 141 3.10 -2.92 -6.89
C ASP A 141 2.70 -2.08 -8.10
N ILE A 142 1.95 -0.99 -7.88
CA ILE A 142 1.53 -0.08 -8.93
C ILE A 142 2.65 0.95 -9.16
N PRO A 143 3.30 0.97 -10.34
CA PRO A 143 4.32 1.97 -10.64
C PRO A 143 3.76 3.40 -10.55
N THR A 144 4.53 4.32 -9.93
CA THR A 144 4.08 5.71 -9.70
C THR A 144 3.76 6.46 -11.00
N ASN A 145 4.38 6.08 -12.12
CA ASN A 145 4.10 6.66 -13.44
C ASN A 145 2.72 6.27 -14.01
N MET A 146 2.08 5.22 -13.50
CA MET A 146 0.72 4.81 -13.87
C MET A 146 -0.37 5.52 -13.04
N ILE A 147 0.00 6.27 -12.00
CA ILE A 147 -0.92 6.86 -11.04
C ILE A 147 -1.24 8.29 -11.42
N GLU A 148 -2.53 8.63 -11.47
CA GLU A 148 -3.02 10.00 -11.62
C GLU A 148 -3.01 10.74 -10.30
N ARG A 149 -3.59 10.11 -9.26
CA ARG A 149 -3.65 10.64 -7.90
C ARG A 149 -3.85 9.51 -6.89
N ILE A 150 -3.57 9.80 -5.62
CA ILE A 150 -3.91 8.94 -4.49
C ILE A 150 -4.87 9.71 -3.58
N GLU A 151 -5.95 9.09 -3.22
CA GLU A 151 -7.00 9.62 -2.36
C GLU A 151 -6.93 8.94 -1.01
N VAL A 152 -6.81 9.71 0.08
CA VAL A 152 -6.75 9.20 1.45
C VAL A 152 -7.98 9.69 2.21
N TYR A 153 -8.95 8.81 2.39
CA TYR A 153 -10.20 9.06 3.11
C TYR A 153 -10.02 8.79 4.60
N LYS A 154 -10.39 9.74 5.46
CA LYS A 154 -10.09 9.73 6.89
C LYS A 154 -11.34 9.44 7.72
N GLY A 155 -11.47 8.20 8.18
CA GLY A 155 -12.57 7.76 9.04
C GLY A 155 -13.86 7.39 8.30
N ILE A 156 -14.23 8.10 7.24
CA ILE A 156 -15.38 7.79 6.39
C ILE A 156 -14.89 7.42 4.99
N VAL A 157 -15.40 6.31 4.48
CA VAL A 157 -15.12 5.82 3.12
C VAL A 157 -16.34 6.05 2.25
N PRO A 158 -16.19 6.54 1.01
CA PRO A 158 -17.30 6.74 0.10
C PRO A 158 -18.15 5.48 -0.03
N TYR A 159 -19.47 5.64 -0.05
CA TYR A 159 -20.41 4.52 -0.15
C TYR A 159 -20.17 3.64 -1.37
N LYS A 160 -19.76 4.23 -2.49
CA LYS A 160 -19.55 3.56 -3.77
C LYS A 160 -18.33 2.62 -3.81
N PHE A 161 -17.44 2.65 -2.81
CA PHE A 161 -16.27 1.80 -2.81
C PHE A 161 -16.57 0.35 -2.38
N GLY A 162 -17.62 0.14 -1.59
CA GLY A 162 -17.91 -1.17 -1.00
C GLY A 162 -16.98 -1.55 0.13
N GLY A 163 -17.24 -2.69 0.77
CA GLY A 163 -16.41 -3.20 1.86
C GLY A 163 -16.52 -2.44 3.18
N ALA A 164 -15.68 -2.82 4.14
CA ALA A 164 -15.64 -2.25 5.48
C ALA A 164 -14.25 -1.71 5.80
N ALA A 165 -14.16 -0.44 6.22
CA ALA A 165 -12.92 0.16 6.67
C ALA A 165 -13.18 1.11 7.84
N LEU A 166 -12.58 0.85 9.00
CA LEU A 166 -12.80 1.61 10.24
C LEU A 166 -11.95 2.88 10.33
N GLY A 167 -10.70 2.78 9.88
CA GLY A 167 -9.73 3.86 9.97
C GLY A 167 -9.80 4.84 8.80
N GLY A 168 -10.36 4.39 7.69
CA GLY A 168 -10.40 5.09 6.42
C GLY A 168 -9.88 4.25 5.27
N ALA A 169 -9.62 4.88 4.14
CA ALA A 169 -9.21 4.19 2.92
C ALA A 169 -8.14 4.93 2.14
N VAL A 170 -7.35 4.17 1.39
CA VAL A 170 -6.46 4.68 0.36
C VAL A 170 -6.96 4.16 -0.98
N ASN A 171 -7.27 5.07 -1.90
CA ASN A 171 -7.65 4.77 -3.27
C ASN A 171 -6.59 5.29 -4.23
N VAL A 172 -6.03 4.40 -5.03
CA VAL A 172 -5.10 4.76 -6.11
C VAL A 172 -5.90 4.88 -7.39
N VAL A 173 -5.92 6.07 -7.97
CA VAL A 173 -6.59 6.34 -9.24
C VAL A 173 -5.56 6.28 -10.36
N THR A 174 -5.80 5.39 -11.32
CA THR A 174 -4.92 5.21 -12.47
C THR A 174 -5.13 6.28 -13.53
N LYS A 175 -4.08 6.56 -14.32
CA LYS A 175 -4.14 7.57 -15.39
C LYS A 175 -5.09 7.19 -16.50
N GLU A 176 -5.79 8.17 -17.03
CA GLU A 176 -6.33 8.09 -18.36
C GLU A 176 -5.22 8.37 -19.38
N TYR A 177 -5.26 7.66 -20.50
CA TYR A 177 -4.17 7.66 -21.47
C TYR A 177 -4.62 8.24 -22.79
N PRO A 178 -3.75 9.02 -23.48
CA PRO A 178 -4.01 9.47 -24.85
C PRO A 178 -4.17 8.28 -25.82
N PRO A 179 -4.70 8.51 -27.03
CA PRO A 179 -4.99 7.43 -27.99
C PRO A 179 -3.80 6.55 -28.35
N VAL A 180 -2.60 7.11 -28.37
CA VAL A 180 -1.34 6.37 -28.49
C VAL A 180 -0.48 6.73 -27.28
N TYR A 181 -0.04 5.75 -26.55
CA TYR A 181 0.74 5.96 -25.33
C TYR A 181 1.78 4.86 -25.17
N PHE A 182 3.01 5.26 -24.97
CA PHE A 182 4.09 4.36 -24.56
C PHE A 182 4.91 5.02 -23.47
N ASP A 183 5.10 4.31 -22.36
CA ASP A 183 5.87 4.75 -21.21
C ASP A 183 6.83 3.62 -20.82
N PHE A 184 8.10 3.91 -20.79
CA PHE A 184 9.14 3.01 -20.33
C PHE A 184 9.96 3.70 -19.25
N SER A 185 10.23 3.04 -18.16
CA SER A 185 11.16 3.56 -17.14
C SER A 185 12.07 2.47 -16.60
N TYR A 186 13.32 2.87 -16.34
CA TYR A 186 14.32 2.06 -15.66
C TYR A 186 14.93 2.88 -14.52
N GLU A 187 14.94 2.29 -13.33
CA GLU A 187 15.59 2.85 -12.15
C GLU A 187 16.62 1.89 -11.62
N GLN A 188 17.85 2.38 -11.39
CA GLN A 188 18.92 1.69 -10.70
C GLN A 188 19.22 2.40 -9.38
N GLY A 189 19.28 1.64 -8.29
CA GLY A 189 19.53 2.18 -6.95
C GLY A 189 20.57 1.39 -6.15
N SER A 190 20.89 1.91 -4.98
CA SER A 190 21.73 1.25 -3.99
C SER A 190 21.23 -0.15 -3.67
N PHE A 191 22.09 -0.99 -3.08
CA PHE A 191 21.75 -2.36 -2.68
C PHE A 191 21.38 -3.27 -3.85
N ASN A 192 21.97 -3.01 -5.02
CA ASN A 192 21.71 -3.72 -6.27
C ASN A 192 20.19 -3.72 -6.61
N THR A 193 19.58 -2.56 -6.49
CA THR A 193 18.16 -2.37 -6.78
C THR A 193 17.95 -2.02 -8.24
N HIS A 194 17.05 -2.74 -8.91
CA HIS A 194 16.64 -2.51 -10.30
C HIS A 194 15.13 -2.55 -10.40
N GLN A 195 14.55 -1.51 -10.97
CA GLN A 195 13.12 -1.42 -11.23
C GLN A 195 12.88 -1.03 -12.69
N VAL A 196 12.05 -1.79 -13.37
CA VAL A 196 11.63 -1.54 -14.76
C VAL A 196 10.13 -1.46 -14.78
N SER A 197 9.56 -0.50 -15.48
CA SER A 197 8.14 -0.51 -15.82
C SER A 197 7.93 -0.10 -17.27
N THR A 198 6.92 -0.70 -17.90
CA THR A 198 6.51 -0.37 -19.25
C THR A 198 5.01 -0.45 -19.40
N VAL A 199 4.44 0.49 -20.15
CA VAL A 199 3.02 0.53 -20.50
C VAL A 199 2.91 0.93 -21.95
N PHE A 200 2.14 0.17 -22.73
CA PHE A 200 1.73 0.52 -24.07
C PHE A 200 0.21 0.52 -24.15
N LYS A 201 -0.38 1.58 -24.69
CA LYS A 201 -1.82 1.66 -24.96
C LYS A 201 -2.07 2.26 -26.33
N ARG A 202 -3.07 1.71 -27.00
CA ARG A 202 -3.53 2.21 -28.31
C ARG A 202 -5.04 2.17 -28.36
N THR A 203 -5.63 3.30 -28.72
CA THR A 203 -7.07 3.46 -28.88
C THR A 203 -7.40 3.70 -30.36
N ASP A 204 -8.31 2.92 -30.92
CA ASP A 204 -8.93 3.27 -32.20
C ASP A 204 -10.02 4.31 -31.96
N LYS A 205 -9.80 5.52 -32.47
CA LYS A 205 -10.73 6.65 -32.31
C LYS A 205 -12.11 6.41 -32.92
N LYS A 206 -12.21 5.55 -33.94
CA LYS A 206 -13.49 5.27 -34.63
C LYS A 206 -14.37 4.33 -33.80
N SER A 207 -13.85 3.18 -33.41
CA SER A 207 -14.60 2.17 -32.65
C SER A 207 -14.64 2.45 -31.14
N GLY A 208 -13.74 3.31 -30.63
CA GLY A 208 -13.57 3.52 -29.20
C GLY A 208 -12.93 2.33 -28.47
N LEU A 209 -12.37 1.36 -29.24
CA LEU A 209 -11.68 0.21 -28.67
C LEU A 209 -10.24 0.57 -28.30
N GLN A 210 -9.86 0.34 -27.05
CA GLN A 210 -8.51 0.53 -26.53
C GLN A 210 -7.93 -0.82 -26.14
N PHE A 211 -6.72 -1.10 -26.61
CA PHE A 211 -5.86 -2.18 -26.14
C PHE A 211 -4.75 -1.60 -25.28
N GLY A 212 -4.49 -2.24 -24.15
CA GLY A 212 -3.38 -1.91 -23.26
C GLY A 212 -2.60 -3.15 -22.86
N ILE A 213 -1.28 -3.03 -22.77
CA ILE A 213 -0.39 -4.02 -22.20
C ILE A 213 0.67 -3.32 -21.35
N GLY A 214 1.05 -3.92 -20.24
CA GLY A 214 2.05 -3.35 -19.37
C GLY A 214 2.73 -4.39 -18.50
N GLY A 215 3.84 -3.99 -17.89
CA GLY A 215 4.56 -4.83 -16.97
C GLY A 215 5.50 -4.04 -16.08
N ALA A 216 5.86 -4.65 -14.97
CA ALA A 216 6.86 -4.14 -14.04
C ALA A 216 7.74 -5.28 -13.54
N PHE A 217 9.01 -4.98 -13.36
CA PHE A 217 9.99 -5.85 -12.74
C PHE A 217 10.69 -5.11 -11.63
N SER A 218 10.80 -5.72 -10.46
CA SER A 218 11.52 -5.19 -9.31
C SER A 218 12.46 -6.25 -8.77
N PHE A 219 13.69 -5.84 -8.53
CA PHE A 219 14.74 -6.66 -7.96
C PHE A 219 15.56 -5.83 -6.98
N SER A 220 15.93 -6.41 -5.84
CA SER A 220 16.93 -5.84 -4.93
C SER A 220 17.60 -6.95 -4.13
N LYS A 221 18.88 -6.83 -3.87
CA LYS A 221 19.58 -7.69 -2.88
C LYS A 221 19.30 -7.24 -1.45
N ASN A 222 18.91 -5.96 -1.25
CA ASN A 222 18.70 -5.35 0.08
C ASN A 222 19.92 -5.55 1.02
N ASN A 223 21.12 -5.63 0.50
CA ASN A 223 22.35 -5.94 1.24
C ASN A 223 22.94 -4.72 1.97
N TYR A 224 22.12 -3.97 2.68
CA TYR A 224 22.56 -2.87 3.53
C TYR A 224 23.01 -3.34 4.91
N LYS A 225 23.87 -2.55 5.55
CA LYS A 225 24.33 -2.82 6.92
C LYS A 225 23.20 -2.52 7.93
N MET A 226 23.02 -3.42 8.89
CA MET A 226 22.03 -3.28 9.97
C MET A 226 22.69 -3.47 11.34
N LEU A 227 22.22 -2.70 12.32
CA LEU A 227 22.62 -2.84 13.71
C LEU A 227 21.68 -3.81 14.43
N LEU A 228 22.21 -4.90 14.96
CA LEU A 228 21.48 -5.88 15.74
C LEU A 228 21.60 -5.53 17.24
N SER A 229 20.62 -4.78 17.76
CA SER A 229 20.62 -4.33 19.15
C SER A 229 20.47 -5.48 20.15
N ASN A 230 19.79 -6.56 19.76
CA ASN A 230 19.58 -7.76 20.56
C ASN A 230 20.79 -8.73 20.54
N VAL A 231 21.75 -8.52 19.64
CA VAL A 231 22.96 -9.35 19.51
C VAL A 231 24.19 -8.47 19.75
N GLY A 232 24.29 -7.92 20.97
CA GLY A 232 25.46 -7.15 21.39
C GLY A 232 25.73 -5.85 20.64
N ASN A 233 24.71 -5.20 20.05
CA ASN A 233 24.88 -4.01 19.19
C ASN A 233 25.82 -4.25 18.02
N ARG A 234 25.76 -5.41 17.43
CA ARG A 234 26.64 -5.82 16.32
C ARG A 234 26.15 -5.24 14.99
N MET A 235 27.07 -4.67 14.21
CA MET A 235 26.80 -4.27 12.83
C MET A 235 27.06 -5.46 11.89
N VAL A 236 26.02 -5.87 11.16
CA VAL A 236 26.07 -6.96 10.17
C VAL A 236 25.58 -6.49 8.82
N GLU A 237 26.01 -7.14 7.75
CA GLU A 237 25.45 -6.96 6.42
C GLU A 237 24.30 -7.95 6.23
N ARG A 238 23.19 -7.50 5.63
CA ARG A 238 22.08 -8.36 5.24
C ARG A 238 22.53 -9.18 4.02
N ASP A 239 22.43 -10.47 4.09
CA ASP A 239 22.91 -11.40 3.06
C ASP A 239 21.83 -12.32 2.51
N HIS A 240 20.65 -12.41 3.20
CA HIS A 240 19.53 -13.25 2.81
C HIS A 240 18.21 -12.45 2.77
N ASP A 241 18.15 -11.40 1.92
CA ASP A 241 17.00 -10.51 1.78
C ASP A 241 16.68 -10.17 0.30
N THR A 242 17.07 -11.04 -0.62
CA THR A 242 16.83 -10.81 -2.04
C THR A 242 15.34 -10.80 -2.32
N PHE A 243 14.89 -9.73 -2.95
CA PHE A 243 13.53 -9.56 -3.44
C PHE A 243 13.47 -9.58 -4.96
N LYS A 244 12.53 -10.32 -5.51
CA LYS A 244 12.24 -10.36 -6.95
C LYS A 244 10.74 -10.41 -7.19
N LYS A 245 10.23 -9.48 -8.00
CA LYS A 245 8.84 -9.43 -8.40
C LYS A 245 8.69 -9.12 -9.88
N ILE A 246 7.80 -9.86 -10.53
CA ILE A 246 7.39 -9.63 -11.92
C ILE A 246 5.88 -9.43 -11.89
N MET A 247 5.41 -8.38 -12.54
CA MET A 247 4.01 -8.11 -12.80
C MET A 247 3.81 -7.86 -14.30
N THR A 248 2.79 -8.46 -14.88
CA THR A 248 2.37 -8.19 -16.26
C THR A 248 0.86 -8.08 -16.30
N GLY A 249 0.34 -7.28 -17.22
CA GLY A 249 -1.09 -7.11 -17.36
C GLY A 249 -1.47 -6.68 -18.76
N MET A 250 -2.71 -6.97 -19.12
CA MET A 250 -3.35 -6.51 -20.34
C MET A 250 -4.75 -5.99 -20.06
N SER A 251 -5.22 -5.07 -20.87
CA SER A 251 -6.57 -4.52 -20.78
C SER A 251 -7.19 -4.30 -22.14
N LEU A 252 -8.49 -4.55 -22.24
CA LEU A 252 -9.34 -4.19 -23.35
C LEU A 252 -10.43 -3.26 -22.82
N LYS A 253 -10.55 -2.06 -23.40
CA LYS A 253 -11.55 -1.07 -23.02
C LYS A 253 -12.34 -0.65 -24.26
N ALA A 254 -13.66 -0.63 -24.18
CA ALA A 254 -14.55 -0.09 -25.19
C ALA A 254 -15.36 1.06 -24.60
N THR A 255 -15.43 2.20 -25.34
CA THR A 255 -16.06 3.44 -24.86
C THR A 255 -17.18 3.96 -25.77
N LYS A 256 -17.40 3.34 -26.92
CA LYS A 256 -18.41 3.78 -27.91
C LYS A 256 -19.48 2.71 -28.19
N TRP A 257 -19.67 1.80 -27.23
CA TRP A 257 -20.69 0.76 -27.32
C TRP A 257 -21.89 1.12 -26.46
N TRP A 258 -22.75 0.15 -26.12
CA TRP A 258 -23.91 0.42 -25.27
C TRP A 258 -23.54 0.93 -23.87
N PHE A 259 -22.46 0.42 -23.29
CA PHE A 259 -21.85 0.99 -22.08
C PHE A 259 -20.92 2.16 -22.44
N ASP A 260 -20.86 3.18 -21.60
CA ASP A 260 -19.90 4.28 -21.74
C ASP A 260 -18.47 3.81 -21.46
N GLU A 261 -18.35 2.80 -20.61
CA GLU A 261 -17.10 2.07 -20.40
C GLU A 261 -17.40 0.58 -20.20
N MET A 262 -16.75 -0.25 -21.01
CA MET A 262 -16.62 -1.68 -20.77
C MET A 262 -15.13 -2.01 -20.79
N LYS A 263 -14.58 -2.41 -19.63
CA LYS A 263 -13.15 -2.68 -19.46
C LYS A 263 -12.96 -4.08 -18.92
N TRP A 264 -12.16 -4.88 -19.63
CA TRP A 264 -11.67 -6.18 -19.16
C TRP A 264 -10.18 -6.09 -18.89
N GLU A 265 -9.72 -6.66 -17.78
CA GLU A 265 -8.33 -6.63 -17.33
C GLU A 265 -7.88 -8.03 -16.94
N LEU A 266 -6.63 -8.33 -17.25
CA LEU A 266 -5.93 -9.55 -16.83
C LEU A 266 -4.57 -9.15 -16.25
N ILE A 267 -4.26 -9.59 -15.02
CA ILE A 267 -3.01 -9.27 -14.33
C ILE A 267 -2.39 -10.56 -13.81
N PHE A 268 -1.08 -10.68 -13.98
CA PHE A 268 -0.29 -11.79 -13.47
C PHE A 268 0.87 -11.25 -12.62
N LEU A 269 1.07 -11.82 -11.42
CA LEU A 269 2.15 -11.48 -10.51
C LEU A 269 2.90 -12.73 -10.08
N LYS A 270 4.23 -12.62 -9.99
CA LYS A 270 5.10 -13.64 -9.39
C LYS A 270 6.09 -12.96 -8.48
N THR A 271 6.17 -13.41 -7.22
CA THR A 271 7.07 -12.86 -6.20
C THR A 271 7.90 -13.96 -5.58
N ARG A 272 9.16 -13.66 -5.31
CA ARG A 272 10.05 -14.42 -4.43
C ARG A 272 10.78 -13.44 -3.53
N GLN A 273 10.80 -13.71 -2.24
CA GLN A 273 11.48 -12.89 -1.25
C GLN A 273 12.16 -13.79 -0.23
N GLU A 274 13.46 -13.67 -0.11
CA GLU A 274 14.25 -14.27 0.96
C GLU A 274 13.90 -13.61 2.30
N ILE A 275 14.15 -14.30 3.39
CA ILE A 275 13.79 -13.84 4.73
C ILE A 275 15.07 -13.58 5.51
N GLN A 276 15.38 -12.30 5.72
CA GLN A 276 16.49 -11.91 6.57
C GLN A 276 16.16 -12.17 8.04
N GLY A 277 16.97 -13.00 8.68
CA GLY A 277 16.92 -13.20 10.11
C GLY A 277 17.36 -11.95 10.90
N ILE A 278 16.89 -11.83 12.13
CA ILE A 278 17.28 -10.77 13.06
C ILE A 278 17.93 -11.39 14.30
N ASP A 279 17.28 -12.38 14.91
CA ASP A 279 17.80 -13.07 16.09
C ASP A 279 18.80 -14.16 15.72
N LEU A 280 18.63 -14.75 14.54
CA LEU A 280 19.45 -15.78 13.95
C LEU A 280 19.83 -15.41 12.53
N ASP A 281 20.92 -15.98 12.03
CA ASP A 281 21.36 -15.87 10.65
C ASP A 281 20.60 -16.90 9.79
N VAL A 282 19.48 -16.45 9.21
CA VAL A 282 18.63 -17.24 8.30
C VAL A 282 19.26 -17.25 6.90
N ARG A 283 19.38 -18.43 6.28
CA ARG A 283 20.18 -18.62 5.04
C ARG A 283 19.40 -19.23 3.87
N GLU A 284 18.27 -19.89 4.11
CA GLU A 284 17.58 -20.67 3.08
C GLU A 284 16.10 -20.31 2.94
N ALA A 285 15.48 -19.80 4.03
CA ALA A 285 14.05 -19.56 4.06
C ALA A 285 13.61 -18.43 3.13
N TYR A 286 12.52 -18.63 2.38
CA TYR A 286 11.94 -17.62 1.50
C TYR A 286 10.43 -17.75 1.36
N ASN A 287 9.79 -16.63 1.07
CA ASN A 287 8.39 -16.57 0.65
C ASN A 287 8.28 -16.59 -0.88
N HIS A 288 7.22 -17.20 -1.40
CA HIS A 288 6.89 -17.18 -2.81
C HIS A 288 5.40 -17.00 -3.05
N SER A 289 5.05 -16.39 -4.18
CA SER A 289 3.67 -16.31 -4.64
C SER A 289 3.55 -16.24 -6.16
N ILE A 290 2.45 -16.78 -6.68
CA ILE A 290 2.01 -16.63 -8.07
C ILE A 290 0.51 -16.33 -8.02
N ILE A 291 0.11 -15.20 -8.61
CA ILE A 291 -1.25 -14.69 -8.55
C ILE A 291 -1.69 -14.29 -9.93
N GLY A 292 -2.90 -14.71 -10.32
CA GLY A 292 -3.61 -14.25 -11.50
C GLY A 292 -4.91 -13.56 -11.09
N VAL A 293 -5.20 -12.42 -11.70
CA VAL A 293 -6.42 -11.62 -11.47
C VAL A 293 -7.05 -11.30 -12.81
N THR A 294 -8.37 -11.46 -12.91
CA THR A 294 -9.16 -10.94 -14.04
C THR A 294 -10.33 -10.14 -13.51
N ALA A 295 -10.66 -9.04 -14.18
CA ALA A 295 -11.75 -8.17 -13.79
C ALA A 295 -12.49 -7.63 -15.00
N LEU A 296 -13.80 -7.45 -14.85
CA LEU A 296 -14.68 -6.79 -15.82
C LEU A 296 -15.35 -5.61 -15.14
N THR A 297 -15.26 -4.44 -15.76
CA THR A 297 -15.93 -3.21 -15.30
C THR A 297 -16.89 -2.76 -16.39
N LEU A 298 -18.12 -2.40 -16.01
CA LEU A 298 -19.16 -1.87 -16.87
C LEU A 298 -19.69 -0.58 -16.26
N LYS A 299 -19.69 0.53 -17.02
CA LYS A 299 -20.26 1.80 -16.57
C LYS A 299 -21.21 2.36 -17.60
N ARG A 300 -22.33 2.90 -17.14
CA ARG A 300 -23.31 3.55 -17.99
C ARG A 300 -23.99 4.69 -17.24
N LYS A 301 -23.93 5.89 -17.81
CA LYS A 301 -24.73 7.02 -17.35
C LYS A 301 -26.13 6.95 -17.95
N ASN A 302 -27.12 7.48 -17.22
CA ASN A 302 -28.53 7.44 -17.63
C ASN A 302 -28.99 6.03 -18.06
N PHE A 303 -28.72 5.03 -17.20
CA PHE A 303 -29.02 3.62 -17.43
C PHE A 303 -30.54 3.38 -17.35
N PHE A 304 -31.19 3.22 -18.49
CA PHE A 304 -32.65 3.10 -18.67
C PHE A 304 -33.50 4.31 -18.21
N LEU A 305 -33.00 5.15 -17.30
CA LEU A 305 -33.67 6.34 -16.77
C LEU A 305 -32.67 7.50 -16.72
N ASP A 306 -33.14 8.71 -17.08
CA ASP A 306 -32.32 9.91 -16.90
C ASP A 306 -31.96 10.12 -15.43
N GLY A 307 -30.71 10.41 -15.16
CA GLY A 307 -30.17 10.58 -13.81
C GLY A 307 -29.82 9.28 -13.07
N LEU A 308 -30.08 8.08 -13.65
CA LEU A 308 -29.66 6.81 -13.08
C LEU A 308 -28.31 6.36 -13.66
N ASP A 309 -27.27 6.43 -12.89
CA ASP A 309 -25.93 5.94 -13.26
C ASP A 309 -25.70 4.52 -12.73
N PHE A 310 -25.11 3.68 -13.56
CA PHE A 310 -24.79 2.28 -13.28
C PHE A 310 -23.28 2.05 -13.33
N ASP A 311 -22.72 1.43 -12.30
CA ASP A 311 -21.33 0.96 -12.25
C ASP A 311 -21.32 -0.46 -11.69
N PHE A 312 -20.84 -1.41 -12.50
CA PHE A 312 -20.71 -2.81 -12.12
C PHE A 312 -19.26 -3.27 -12.33
N ASN A 313 -18.73 -3.90 -11.30
CA ASN A 313 -17.41 -4.53 -11.35
C ASN A 313 -17.49 -5.96 -10.81
N ILE A 314 -16.86 -6.89 -11.54
CA ILE A 314 -16.65 -8.26 -11.08
C ILE A 314 -15.19 -8.65 -11.28
N GLY A 315 -14.56 -9.16 -10.23
CA GLY A 315 -13.19 -9.60 -10.23
C GLY A 315 -13.05 -11.05 -9.74
N TYR A 316 -12.14 -11.79 -10.35
CA TYR A 316 -11.78 -13.12 -9.92
C TYR A 316 -10.26 -13.23 -9.80
N ALA A 317 -9.80 -13.65 -8.63
CA ALA A 317 -8.39 -13.85 -8.36
C ALA A 317 -8.11 -15.29 -7.94
N ILE A 318 -6.99 -15.82 -8.40
CA ILE A 318 -6.47 -17.13 -8.03
C ILE A 318 -5.01 -16.99 -7.65
N GLY A 319 -4.61 -17.58 -6.52
CA GLY A 319 -3.25 -17.47 -6.02
C GLY A 319 -2.72 -18.77 -5.46
N ARG A 320 -1.40 -18.93 -5.58
CA ARG A 320 -0.61 -19.92 -4.85
C ARG A 320 0.49 -19.19 -4.13
N TYR A 321 0.66 -19.46 -2.86
CA TYR A 321 1.68 -18.80 -2.04
C TYR A 321 2.08 -19.66 -0.84
N GLY A 322 3.27 -19.42 -0.33
CA GLY A 322 3.75 -20.13 0.84
C GLY A 322 5.11 -19.68 1.32
N LEU A 323 5.47 -20.17 2.48
CA LEU A 323 6.81 -20.15 3.05
C LEU A 323 7.51 -21.46 2.64
N CYS A 324 8.76 -21.35 2.22
CA CYS A 324 9.68 -22.48 2.07
C CYS A 324 10.79 -22.30 3.12
N ASP A 325 10.83 -23.21 4.07
CA ASP A 325 11.82 -23.26 5.17
C ASP A 325 12.17 -24.73 5.43
N LYS A 326 13.15 -25.22 4.68
CA LYS A 326 13.58 -26.64 4.69
C LYS A 326 14.99 -26.81 5.26
N ALA A 327 15.59 -25.72 5.77
CA ALA A 327 16.95 -25.75 6.27
C ALA A 327 17.11 -26.79 7.38
N MET A 328 18.11 -27.69 7.21
CA MET A 328 18.40 -28.72 8.21
C MET A 328 19.31 -28.19 9.31
N ASN A 329 19.85 -27.00 9.18
CA ASN A 329 20.75 -26.35 10.13
C ASN A 329 20.26 -24.95 10.43
N ARG A 330 20.52 -24.49 11.65
CA ARG A 330 20.33 -23.12 12.09
C ARG A 330 21.70 -22.53 12.45
N TYR A 331 21.86 -21.24 12.33
CA TYR A 331 23.10 -20.56 12.62
C TYR A 331 22.83 -19.31 13.49
N ASP A 332 23.73 -19.06 14.44
CA ASP A 332 23.83 -17.75 15.06
C ASP A 332 24.64 -16.78 14.17
N TRP A 333 24.72 -15.52 14.59
CA TRP A 333 25.49 -14.50 13.85
C TRP A 333 27.02 -14.66 13.95
N ASP A 334 27.51 -15.58 14.74
CA ASP A 334 28.93 -15.95 14.83
C ASP A 334 29.27 -17.13 13.89
N GLY A 335 28.25 -17.66 13.19
CA GLY A 335 28.38 -18.78 12.28
C GLY A 335 28.38 -20.14 12.97
N ASN A 336 28.09 -20.19 14.29
CA ASN A 336 27.98 -21.45 15.00
C ASN A 336 26.69 -22.16 14.62
N LYS A 337 26.81 -23.45 14.39
CA LYS A 337 25.66 -24.31 14.10
C LYS A 337 24.84 -24.56 15.37
N LEU A 338 23.57 -24.29 15.30
CA LEU A 338 22.60 -24.54 16.37
C LEU A 338 21.79 -25.81 16.09
N PRO A 339 21.27 -26.49 17.12
CA PRO A 339 20.39 -27.64 16.94
C PRO A 339 19.15 -27.25 16.10
N PRO A 340 18.65 -28.12 15.22
CA PRO A 340 17.41 -27.90 14.52
C PRO A 340 16.24 -27.85 15.52
N VAL A 341 15.20 -27.09 15.19
CA VAL A 341 14.00 -26.99 16.02
C VAL A 341 13.15 -28.28 15.89
N SER A 342 13.23 -28.91 14.75
CA SER A 342 12.50 -30.13 14.39
C SER A 342 13.44 -31.11 13.69
N PRO A 343 13.24 -32.44 13.83
CA PRO A 343 13.95 -33.45 13.05
C PRO A 343 13.77 -33.28 11.52
N TYR A 344 12.76 -32.51 11.11
CA TYR A 344 12.45 -32.26 9.71
C TYR A 344 12.97 -30.90 9.19
N GLY A 345 13.78 -30.19 9.99
CA GLY A 345 14.36 -28.88 9.64
C GLY A 345 13.58 -27.68 10.15
N GLY A 346 13.80 -26.53 9.51
CA GLY A 346 13.25 -25.22 9.85
C GLY A 346 14.27 -24.33 10.54
N GLU A 347 14.50 -23.13 9.99
CA GLU A 347 15.41 -22.14 10.57
C GLU A 347 14.69 -20.85 10.98
N GLN A 348 13.60 -20.48 10.31
CA GLN A 348 12.84 -19.26 10.55
C GLN A 348 11.81 -19.42 11.68
N ASN A 349 11.08 -20.53 11.68
CA ASN A 349 10.01 -20.83 12.62
C ASN A 349 10.35 -22.09 13.44
N ASN A 350 9.45 -22.42 14.38
CA ASN A 350 9.60 -23.62 15.19
C ASN A 350 9.27 -24.93 14.44
N TYR A 351 8.81 -24.82 13.20
CA TYR A 351 8.50 -25.94 12.33
C TYR A 351 9.00 -25.65 10.92
N PRO A 352 9.44 -26.67 10.18
CA PRO A 352 9.77 -26.54 8.77
C PRO A 352 8.51 -26.27 7.96
N SER A 353 8.67 -25.70 6.77
CA SER A 353 7.56 -25.40 5.87
C SER A 353 7.90 -25.70 4.41
N ASP A 354 6.99 -26.31 3.69
CA ASP A 354 6.91 -26.41 2.24
C ASP A 354 5.54 -25.96 1.78
N GLY A 355 5.19 -24.74 2.18
CA GLY A 355 3.87 -24.17 2.01
C GLY A 355 3.52 -23.91 0.54
N ASN A 356 2.37 -24.40 0.11
CA ASN A 356 1.78 -24.17 -1.20
C ASN A 356 0.27 -23.98 -1.08
N ASN A 357 -0.13 -22.90 -0.44
CA ASN A 357 -1.52 -22.57 -0.18
C ASN A 357 -2.20 -22.10 -1.46
N HIS A 358 -3.42 -22.59 -1.70
CA HIS A 358 -4.24 -22.20 -2.84
C HIS A 358 -5.38 -21.30 -2.37
N SER A 359 -5.47 -20.11 -2.94
CA SER A 359 -6.56 -19.17 -2.66
C SER A 359 -7.33 -18.82 -3.92
N LYS A 360 -8.63 -18.63 -3.76
CA LYS A 360 -9.54 -18.14 -4.80
C LYS A 360 -10.43 -17.08 -4.19
N GLU A 361 -10.61 -15.98 -4.90
CA GLU A 361 -11.43 -14.87 -4.45
C GLU A 361 -12.32 -14.41 -5.62
N LEU A 362 -13.58 -14.21 -5.34
CA LEU A 362 -14.56 -13.62 -6.26
C LEU A 362 -15.12 -12.38 -5.59
N THR A 363 -14.93 -11.23 -6.21
CA THR A 363 -15.51 -9.96 -5.78
C THR A 363 -16.52 -9.47 -6.80
N SER A 364 -17.60 -8.86 -6.34
CA SER A 364 -18.56 -8.20 -7.21
C SER A 364 -19.07 -6.93 -6.53
N LYS A 365 -19.11 -5.84 -7.26
CA LYS A 365 -19.61 -4.55 -6.80
C LYS A 365 -20.64 -4.02 -7.81
N LEU A 366 -21.83 -3.69 -7.33
CA LEU A 366 -22.85 -2.97 -8.09
C LEU A 366 -23.09 -1.63 -7.38
N ASN A 367 -23.04 -0.56 -8.11
CA ASN A 367 -23.37 0.77 -7.66
C ASN A 367 -24.44 1.37 -8.59
N LEU A 368 -25.54 1.79 -8.01
CA LEU A 368 -26.63 2.49 -8.69
C LEU A 368 -26.78 3.86 -8.03
N GLU A 369 -26.49 4.91 -8.78
CA GLU A 369 -26.61 6.29 -8.32
C GLU A 369 -27.74 6.98 -9.07
N TYR A 370 -28.75 7.45 -8.36
CA TYR A 370 -29.88 8.13 -8.94
C TYR A 370 -29.94 9.60 -8.50
N THR A 371 -29.68 10.49 -9.45
CA THR A 371 -29.85 11.94 -9.28
C THR A 371 -31.31 12.29 -9.49
N ILE A 372 -32.03 12.53 -8.40
CA ILE A 372 -33.46 12.87 -8.43
C ILE A 372 -33.62 14.27 -9.02
N ASP A 373 -32.87 15.22 -8.50
CA ASP A 373 -32.76 16.59 -8.98
C ASP A 373 -31.41 17.22 -8.59
N LYS A 374 -31.25 18.53 -8.79
CA LYS A 374 -30.03 19.27 -8.43
C LYS A 374 -29.71 19.30 -6.92
N HIS A 375 -30.67 18.90 -6.07
CA HIS A 375 -30.54 18.92 -4.63
C HIS A 375 -30.46 17.53 -3.99
N HIS A 376 -31.06 16.54 -4.62
CA HIS A 376 -31.29 15.22 -4.05
C HIS A 376 -30.70 14.11 -4.90
N GLY A 377 -29.90 13.27 -4.29
CA GLY A 377 -29.36 12.05 -4.86
C GLY A 377 -29.53 10.85 -3.94
N VAL A 378 -29.74 9.69 -4.50
CA VAL A 378 -29.79 8.41 -3.76
C VAL A 378 -28.83 7.43 -4.41
N ASN A 379 -28.09 6.67 -3.60
CA ASN A 379 -27.18 5.65 -4.09
C ASN A 379 -27.44 4.31 -3.37
N LEU A 380 -27.46 3.24 -4.15
CA LEU A 380 -27.47 1.86 -3.67
C LEU A 380 -26.15 1.19 -4.08
N ASN A 381 -25.37 0.74 -3.10
CA ASN A 381 -24.18 -0.05 -3.33
C ASN A 381 -24.34 -1.47 -2.77
N VAL A 382 -24.03 -2.46 -3.58
CA VAL A 382 -24.01 -3.89 -3.21
C VAL A 382 -22.61 -4.42 -3.47
N TYR A 383 -21.93 -4.84 -2.42
CA TYR A 383 -20.61 -5.45 -2.51
C TYR A 383 -20.66 -6.88 -1.99
N PHE A 384 -20.22 -7.81 -2.81
CA PHE A 384 -20.10 -9.22 -2.46
C PHE A 384 -18.65 -9.69 -2.61
N ASP A 385 -18.15 -10.40 -1.61
CA ASP A 385 -16.84 -11.03 -1.61
C ASP A 385 -16.95 -12.50 -1.16
N ARG A 386 -16.32 -13.38 -1.90
CA ARG A 386 -16.17 -14.80 -1.56
C ARG A 386 -14.73 -15.20 -1.63
N ASN A 387 -14.14 -15.47 -0.48
CA ASN A 387 -12.79 -15.95 -0.33
C ASN A 387 -12.79 -17.44 0.03
N SER A 388 -11.92 -18.22 -0.61
CA SER A 388 -11.74 -19.65 -0.37
C SER A 388 -10.25 -19.95 -0.29
N LEU A 389 -9.81 -20.50 0.82
CA LEU A 389 -8.43 -20.89 1.07
C LEU A 389 -8.36 -22.41 1.25
N ARG A 390 -7.42 -23.04 0.57
CA ARG A 390 -7.02 -24.43 0.76
C ARG A 390 -5.54 -24.45 1.13
N PRO A 391 -5.21 -24.48 2.41
CA PRO A 391 -3.84 -24.61 2.87
C PRO A 391 -3.24 -25.94 2.41
N LYS A 392 -1.93 -25.95 2.17
CA LYS A 392 -1.17 -27.16 1.85
C LYS A 392 0.28 -26.99 2.30
N ASP A 393 0.68 -27.73 3.31
CA ASP A 393 2.06 -27.77 3.80
C ASP A 393 2.39 -29.18 4.31
N PRO A 394 2.77 -30.11 3.40
CA PRO A 394 3.02 -31.50 3.77
C PRO A 394 4.16 -31.69 4.75
N LEU A 395 5.16 -30.77 4.71
CA LEU A 395 6.32 -30.84 5.61
C LEU A 395 5.93 -30.44 7.03
N MET A 396 5.10 -29.42 7.15
CA MET A 396 4.52 -28.98 8.42
C MET A 396 3.64 -30.10 9.03
N ASP A 397 2.73 -30.69 8.24
CA ASP A 397 1.86 -31.79 8.69
C ASP A 397 2.68 -32.98 9.19
N LYS A 398 3.78 -33.31 8.50
CA LYS A 398 4.71 -34.36 8.93
C LYS A 398 5.42 -34.01 10.24
N ALA A 399 5.85 -32.76 10.41
CA ALA A 399 6.52 -32.31 11.62
C ALA A 399 5.58 -32.25 12.84
N LEU A 400 4.31 -31.96 12.61
CA LEU A 400 3.28 -31.96 13.67
C LEU A 400 2.75 -33.38 13.98
N GLY A 401 2.89 -34.35 13.06
CA GLY A 401 2.34 -35.68 13.19
C GLY A 401 0.83 -35.77 12.91
N PHE A 402 0.20 -34.72 12.44
CA PHE A 402 -1.22 -34.68 12.05
C PHE A 402 -1.48 -33.61 10.98
N GLN A 403 -2.58 -33.80 10.24
CA GLN A 403 -3.04 -32.75 9.31
C GLN A 403 -3.59 -31.54 10.07
N SER A 404 -2.97 -30.40 9.93
CA SER A 404 -3.33 -29.15 10.63
C SER A 404 -4.08 -28.16 9.74
N ASN A 405 -4.04 -28.35 8.43
CA ASN A 405 -4.47 -27.41 7.41
C ASN A 405 -5.81 -27.80 6.81
N PHE A 406 -6.87 -27.02 7.05
CA PHE A 406 -8.21 -27.32 6.56
C PHE A 406 -8.70 -26.26 5.58
N PRO A 407 -9.42 -26.68 4.50
CA PRO A 407 -10.06 -25.73 3.61
C PRO A 407 -11.02 -24.82 4.35
N SER A 408 -11.01 -23.57 4.01
CA SER A 408 -11.91 -22.56 4.58
C SER A 408 -12.58 -21.75 3.47
N ARG A 409 -13.78 -21.25 3.76
CA ARG A 409 -14.55 -20.38 2.87
C ARG A 409 -15.25 -19.31 3.70
N MET A 410 -15.17 -18.09 3.20
CA MET A 410 -15.87 -16.95 3.76
C MET A 410 -16.63 -16.21 2.65
N ASN A 411 -17.88 -15.86 2.91
CA ASN A 411 -18.66 -14.96 2.06
C ASN A 411 -18.98 -13.71 2.87
N THR A 412 -18.89 -12.55 2.24
CA THR A 412 -19.25 -11.27 2.82
C THR A 412 -20.17 -10.55 1.87
N LEU A 413 -21.28 -10.01 2.38
CA LEU A 413 -22.20 -9.12 1.65
C LEU A 413 -22.30 -7.81 2.41
N THR A 414 -22.01 -6.71 1.74
CA THR A 414 -22.24 -5.36 2.25
C THR A 414 -23.27 -4.66 1.38
N LEU A 415 -24.34 -4.17 2.01
CA LEU A 415 -25.35 -3.34 1.38
C LEU A 415 -25.20 -1.93 1.96
N ALA A 416 -25.11 -0.91 1.10
CA ALA A 416 -25.07 0.48 1.52
C ALA A 416 -26.15 1.28 0.77
N LEU A 417 -26.92 2.05 1.50
CA LEU A 417 -27.91 3.01 0.97
C LEU A 417 -27.48 4.40 1.42
N SER A 418 -27.28 5.30 0.46
CA SER A 418 -26.85 6.66 0.73
C SER A 418 -27.84 7.66 0.20
N TYR A 419 -27.90 8.80 0.89
CA TYR A 419 -28.67 9.96 0.49
C TYR A 419 -27.76 11.19 0.48
N ASP A 420 -27.68 11.85 -0.66
CA ASP A 420 -26.90 13.06 -0.88
C ASP A 420 -27.84 14.27 -0.98
N LEU A 421 -27.57 15.29 -0.17
CA LEU A 421 -28.33 16.54 -0.11
C LEU A 421 -27.40 17.72 -0.43
N THR A 422 -27.82 18.57 -1.38
CA THR A 422 -27.10 19.79 -1.75
C THR A 422 -28.04 20.98 -1.69
N LEU A 423 -27.77 21.97 -0.83
CA LEU A 423 -28.60 23.13 -0.61
C LEU A 423 -27.82 24.45 -0.76
N PHE A 424 -28.53 25.57 -0.82
CA PHE A 424 -27.96 26.93 -0.84
C PHE A 424 -26.94 27.12 -1.94
N GLU A 425 -27.28 26.81 -3.19
CA GLU A 425 -26.37 26.91 -4.36
C GLU A 425 -25.06 26.14 -4.14
N SER A 426 -25.16 24.94 -3.60
CA SER A 426 -24.03 24.06 -3.25
C SER A 426 -23.13 24.60 -2.11
N ARG A 427 -23.59 25.56 -1.30
CA ARG A 427 -22.86 25.93 -0.08
C ARG A 427 -22.94 24.86 0.99
N PHE A 428 -24.07 24.19 1.13
CA PHE A 428 -24.24 23.06 2.04
C PHE A 428 -24.31 21.75 1.25
N GLN A 429 -23.54 20.77 1.69
CA GLN A 429 -23.64 19.39 1.23
C GLN A 429 -23.65 18.45 2.43
N ASN A 430 -24.51 17.44 2.34
CA ASN A 430 -24.59 16.35 3.30
C ASN A 430 -24.63 15.01 2.54
N ALA A 431 -23.93 14.02 3.05
CA ALA A 431 -23.93 12.65 2.56
C ALA A 431 -24.17 11.71 3.74
N PHE A 432 -25.35 11.14 3.83
CA PHE A 432 -25.74 10.18 4.86
C PHE A 432 -25.78 8.77 4.28
N THR A 433 -25.18 7.78 4.96
CA THR A 433 -25.12 6.40 4.48
C THR A 433 -25.47 5.42 5.58
N LEU A 434 -26.37 4.48 5.28
CA LEU A 434 -26.67 3.30 6.09
C LEU A 434 -26.01 2.06 5.47
N LYS A 435 -25.44 1.19 6.30
CA LYS A 435 -24.77 -0.02 5.84
C LYS A 435 -25.25 -1.24 6.62
N ASN A 436 -25.41 -2.35 5.90
CA ASN A 436 -25.59 -3.68 6.49
C ASN A 436 -24.46 -4.59 6.05
N TYR A 437 -23.83 -5.25 7.01
CA TYR A 437 -22.73 -6.18 6.81
C TYR A 437 -23.20 -7.59 7.20
N LYS A 438 -23.20 -8.51 6.27
CA LYS A 438 -23.51 -9.93 6.53
C LYS A 438 -22.32 -10.76 6.11
N PHE A 439 -21.91 -11.73 6.96
CA PHE A 439 -20.87 -12.66 6.60
C PHE A 439 -21.19 -14.08 7.07
N SER A 440 -20.59 -15.03 6.38
CA SER A 440 -20.58 -16.44 6.77
C SER A 440 -19.20 -17.04 6.52
N SER A 441 -18.66 -17.75 7.50
CA SER A 441 -17.38 -18.45 7.42
C SER A 441 -17.55 -19.92 7.79
N HIS A 442 -16.91 -20.81 7.04
CA HIS A 442 -16.97 -22.26 7.23
C HIS A 442 -15.57 -22.85 7.10
N SER A 443 -15.20 -23.70 8.06
CA SER A 443 -13.95 -24.48 8.05
C SER A 443 -14.04 -25.66 9.01
N ARG A 444 -12.91 -26.30 9.26
CA ARG A 444 -12.70 -27.24 10.36
C ARG A 444 -11.60 -26.71 11.27
N SER A 445 -11.66 -27.04 12.54
CA SER A 445 -10.63 -26.70 13.51
C SER A 445 -10.27 -27.95 14.31
N ILE A 446 -9.02 -28.05 14.70
CA ILE A 446 -8.52 -29.07 15.60
C ILE A 446 -8.22 -28.44 16.96
N ASN A 447 -8.57 -29.13 18.02
CA ASN A 447 -8.14 -28.70 19.34
C ASN A 447 -6.72 -29.23 19.56
N VAL A 448 -5.74 -28.32 19.50
CA VAL A 448 -4.32 -28.65 19.64
C VAL A 448 -3.93 -29.06 21.07
N TYR A 449 -4.83 -28.92 22.05
CA TYR A 449 -4.63 -29.34 23.44
C TYR A 449 -5.19 -30.74 23.72
N SER A 450 -5.95 -31.31 22.78
CA SER A 450 -6.49 -32.64 22.87
C SER A 450 -6.40 -33.32 21.53
N VAL A 451 -6.05 -34.60 21.50
CA VAL A 451 -6.05 -35.41 20.27
C VAL A 451 -7.52 -35.74 19.92
N SER A 452 -8.22 -34.74 19.38
CA SER A 452 -9.60 -34.88 18.92
C SER A 452 -9.70 -34.84 17.41
N ALA A 453 -10.74 -35.43 16.85
CA ALA A 453 -11.03 -35.33 15.42
C ALA A 453 -11.33 -33.85 15.05
N PRO A 454 -10.99 -33.38 13.82
CA PRO A 454 -11.30 -32.04 13.39
C PRO A 454 -12.81 -31.76 13.39
N GLU A 455 -13.23 -30.74 14.13
CA GLU A 455 -14.62 -30.32 14.25
C GLU A 455 -15.00 -29.25 13.22
N PRO A 456 -16.21 -29.29 12.65
CA PRO A 456 -16.68 -28.25 11.77
C PRO A 456 -16.89 -26.92 12.56
N VAL A 457 -16.40 -25.82 12.02
CA VAL A 457 -16.59 -24.47 12.55
C VAL A 457 -17.36 -23.65 11.54
N SER A 458 -18.48 -23.09 11.99
CA SER A 458 -19.36 -22.26 11.15
C SER A 458 -19.78 -21.01 11.92
N VAL A 459 -19.59 -19.85 11.31
CA VAL A 459 -19.98 -18.57 11.88
C VAL A 459 -20.78 -17.80 10.84
N SER A 460 -21.96 -17.30 11.21
CA SER A 460 -22.78 -16.41 10.37
C SER A 460 -23.37 -15.33 11.22
N LYS A 461 -23.15 -14.06 10.84
CA LYS A 461 -23.62 -12.88 11.60
C LYS A 461 -23.92 -11.71 10.66
N SER A 462 -24.77 -10.78 11.14
CA SER A 462 -25.10 -9.53 10.46
C SER A 462 -24.97 -8.35 11.41
N TYR A 463 -24.51 -7.21 10.88
CA TYR A 463 -24.27 -5.99 11.65
C TYR A 463 -24.68 -4.76 10.84
N PHE A 464 -24.98 -3.67 11.55
CA PHE A 464 -25.31 -2.39 10.95
C PHE A 464 -24.24 -1.34 11.29
N GLY A 465 -24.01 -0.47 10.36
CA GLY A 465 -23.17 0.72 10.49
C GLY A 465 -23.83 1.90 9.78
N PHE A 466 -23.36 3.09 10.08
CA PHE A 466 -23.77 4.29 9.38
C PHE A 466 -22.70 5.37 9.45
N ASN A 467 -22.74 6.28 8.52
CA ASN A 467 -21.94 7.49 8.54
C ASN A 467 -22.72 8.69 7.99
N ASP A 468 -22.29 9.86 8.42
CA ASP A 468 -22.82 11.13 7.99
C ASP A 468 -21.66 12.10 7.80
N ALA A 469 -21.62 12.78 6.67
CA ALA A 469 -20.60 13.78 6.35
C ALA A 469 -21.27 15.04 5.83
N MET A 470 -20.88 16.20 6.35
CA MET A 470 -21.40 17.48 5.96
C MET A 470 -20.31 18.52 5.71
N ARG A 471 -20.57 19.39 4.78
CA ARG A 471 -19.71 20.53 4.46
C ARG A 471 -20.56 21.78 4.32
N TYR A 472 -20.06 22.91 4.85
CA TYR A 472 -20.63 24.23 4.64
C TYR A 472 -19.55 25.21 4.14
N LYS A 473 -19.77 25.83 2.98
CA LYS A 473 -18.93 26.92 2.45
C LYS A 473 -19.33 28.23 3.09
N LEU A 474 -18.47 28.77 3.96
CA LEU A 474 -18.66 30.09 4.58
C LEU A 474 -18.47 31.19 3.53
N THR A 475 -17.43 31.06 2.73
CA THR A 475 -17.08 31.93 1.57
C THR A 475 -16.59 31.05 0.41
N ASN A 476 -16.14 31.65 -0.68
CA ASN A 476 -15.53 30.92 -1.79
C ASN A 476 -14.21 30.24 -1.39
N ASP A 477 -13.50 30.80 -0.39
CA ASP A 477 -12.20 30.32 0.06
C ASP A 477 -12.26 29.53 1.36
N TRP A 478 -13.27 29.75 2.20
CA TRP A 478 -13.42 29.12 3.51
C TRP A 478 -14.54 28.10 3.54
N MET A 479 -14.24 26.93 4.07
CA MET A 479 -15.26 25.90 4.33
C MET A 479 -15.01 25.17 5.65
N VAL A 480 -16.09 24.68 6.25
CA VAL A 480 -16.09 23.84 7.43
C VAL A 480 -16.67 22.49 7.04
N LYS A 481 -16.07 21.44 7.56
CA LYS A 481 -16.52 20.06 7.38
C LYS A 481 -16.75 19.43 8.75
N ALA A 482 -17.79 18.62 8.86
CA ALA A 482 -18.02 17.78 10.02
C ALA A 482 -18.43 16.39 9.56
N SER A 483 -18.06 15.38 10.30
CA SER A 483 -18.50 14.03 10.00
C SER A 483 -18.61 13.17 11.24
N PHE A 484 -19.55 12.23 11.20
CA PHE A 484 -19.77 11.23 12.23
C PHE A 484 -19.84 9.85 11.59
N ASN A 485 -19.27 8.83 12.24
CA ASN A 485 -19.36 7.46 11.78
C ASN A 485 -19.58 6.46 12.92
N SER A 486 -20.32 5.41 12.62
CA SER A 486 -20.41 4.20 13.43
C SER A 486 -20.30 3.00 12.50
N GLU A 487 -19.07 2.47 12.36
CA GLU A 487 -18.71 1.48 11.36
C GLU A 487 -18.28 0.16 12.01
N VAL A 488 -18.39 -0.94 11.25
CA VAL A 488 -18.07 -2.29 11.70
C VAL A 488 -17.04 -2.90 10.78
N ARG A 489 -16.01 -3.53 11.34
CA ARG A 489 -15.07 -4.38 10.60
C ARG A 489 -15.34 -5.85 10.92
N ILE A 490 -15.69 -6.59 9.91
CA ILE A 490 -15.85 -8.04 9.99
C ILE A 490 -14.48 -8.68 10.19
N PRO A 491 -14.31 -9.65 11.12
CA PRO A 491 -13.09 -10.42 11.23
C PRO A 491 -12.80 -11.16 9.92
N THR A 492 -11.54 -11.26 9.54
CA THR A 492 -11.14 -12.03 8.35
C THR A 492 -11.25 -13.52 8.60
N ASN A 493 -11.17 -14.29 7.51
CA ASN A 493 -11.20 -15.75 7.60
C ASN A 493 -10.08 -16.29 8.49
N GLU A 494 -8.85 -15.78 8.33
CA GLU A 494 -7.70 -16.15 9.17
C GLU A 494 -7.91 -15.80 10.66
N GLU A 495 -8.53 -14.66 10.96
CA GLU A 495 -8.83 -14.27 12.34
C GLU A 495 -9.84 -15.20 13.00
N LEU A 496 -10.84 -15.68 12.24
CA LEU A 496 -11.89 -16.59 12.75
C LEU A 496 -11.44 -18.04 12.84
N ILE A 497 -10.74 -18.52 11.83
CA ILE A 497 -10.47 -19.95 11.62
C ILE A 497 -9.00 -20.28 11.89
N GLY A 498 -8.11 -19.29 11.88
CA GLY A 498 -6.68 -19.50 11.96
C GLY A 498 -6.08 -20.02 10.65
N ASN A 499 -4.83 -20.44 10.72
CA ASN A 499 -4.11 -21.05 9.58
C ASN A 499 -3.87 -22.55 9.74
N GLY A 500 -4.40 -23.16 10.81
CA GLY A 500 -4.36 -24.58 11.08
C GLY A 500 -3.14 -25.08 11.87
N TYR A 501 -2.10 -24.23 12.08
CA TYR A 501 -0.88 -24.66 12.79
C TYR A 501 -0.33 -23.64 13.79
N SER A 502 0.04 -22.45 13.36
CA SER A 502 0.59 -21.41 14.25
C SER A 502 -0.45 -20.39 14.71
N ILE A 503 -1.55 -20.28 13.97
CA ILE A 503 -2.67 -19.41 14.33
C ILE A 503 -3.90 -20.28 14.60
N LEU A 504 -4.31 -20.28 15.85
CA LEU A 504 -5.46 -21.07 16.30
C LEU A 504 -6.78 -20.38 15.93
N ALA A 505 -7.81 -21.18 15.71
CA ALA A 505 -9.16 -20.69 15.45
C ALA A 505 -9.71 -19.86 16.63
N SER A 506 -10.46 -18.82 16.29
CA SER A 506 -11.14 -17.91 17.23
C SER A 506 -12.55 -17.60 16.73
N PRO A 507 -13.45 -18.58 16.62
CA PRO A 507 -14.79 -18.40 16.02
C PRO A 507 -15.72 -17.49 16.87
N ALA A 508 -15.38 -17.29 18.15
CA ALA A 508 -16.13 -16.41 19.05
C ALA A 508 -15.78 -14.93 18.89
N LEU A 509 -14.85 -14.56 18.01
CA LEU A 509 -14.49 -13.17 17.79
C LEU A 509 -15.72 -12.32 17.47
N LYS A 510 -15.78 -11.18 18.15
CA LYS A 510 -16.69 -10.09 17.85
C LYS A 510 -16.07 -9.21 16.77
N PRO A 511 -16.85 -8.63 15.86
CA PRO A 511 -16.34 -7.63 14.93
C PRO A 511 -15.92 -6.38 15.70
N GLU A 512 -14.90 -5.72 15.18
CA GLU A 512 -14.51 -4.41 15.68
C GLU A 512 -15.56 -3.37 15.30
N ARG A 513 -15.82 -2.45 16.20
CA ARG A 513 -16.73 -1.34 15.98
C ARG A 513 -16.04 -0.03 16.31
N THR A 514 -16.07 0.93 15.40
CA THR A 514 -15.64 2.30 15.66
C THR A 514 -16.82 3.25 15.73
N SER A 515 -16.73 4.25 16.59
CA SER A 515 -17.59 5.43 16.55
C SER A 515 -16.68 6.64 16.60
N GLY A 516 -16.86 7.56 15.66
CA GLY A 516 -15.94 8.67 15.49
C GLY A 516 -16.61 9.97 15.07
N VAL A 517 -15.97 11.07 15.42
CA VAL A 517 -16.33 12.43 15.01
C VAL A 517 -15.10 13.11 14.45
N ASN A 518 -15.28 13.84 13.34
CA ASN A 518 -14.27 14.72 12.77
C ASN A 518 -14.87 16.11 12.58
N VAL A 519 -14.08 17.13 12.85
CA VAL A 519 -14.38 18.53 12.52
C VAL A 519 -13.15 19.14 11.88
N GLY A 520 -13.35 19.74 10.72
CA GLY A 520 -12.27 20.36 9.95
C GLY A 520 -12.65 21.71 9.40
N MET A 521 -11.64 22.54 9.21
CA MET A 521 -11.75 23.83 8.55
C MET A 521 -10.70 23.92 7.47
N MET A 522 -11.08 24.37 6.29
CA MET A 522 -10.19 24.53 5.14
C MET A 522 -10.28 25.94 4.60
N TYR A 523 -9.10 26.56 4.45
CA TYR A 523 -8.90 27.76 3.65
C TYR A 523 -8.25 27.34 2.34
N ARG A 524 -8.82 27.75 1.22
CA ARG A 524 -8.29 27.46 -0.10
C ARG A 524 -8.47 28.63 -1.04
N HIS A 525 -7.38 29.28 -1.37
CA HIS A 525 -7.36 30.43 -2.26
C HIS A 525 -6.55 30.14 -3.52
N ILE A 526 -7.13 30.43 -4.67
CA ILE A 526 -6.44 30.36 -5.96
C ILE A 526 -6.08 31.77 -6.39
N LYS A 527 -4.79 32.07 -6.42
CA LYS A 527 -4.26 33.36 -6.85
C LYS A 527 -4.61 33.64 -8.32
N GLN A 528 -4.61 34.89 -8.72
CA GLN A 528 -4.88 35.31 -10.11
C GLN A 528 -3.94 34.69 -11.13
N ASN A 529 -2.70 34.40 -10.75
CA ASN A 529 -1.71 33.68 -11.57
C ASN A 529 -1.85 32.17 -11.56
N GLY A 530 -2.94 31.60 -10.99
CA GLY A 530 -3.20 30.18 -10.90
C GLY A 530 -2.48 29.45 -9.76
N GLY A 531 -1.69 30.17 -8.94
CA GLY A 531 -1.03 29.60 -7.76
C GLY A 531 -2.04 29.26 -6.64
N LEU A 532 -1.79 28.20 -5.91
CA LEU A 532 -2.65 27.68 -4.83
C LEU A 532 -2.07 28.05 -3.46
N VAL A 533 -2.94 28.48 -2.54
CA VAL A 533 -2.68 28.45 -1.09
C VAL A 533 -3.79 27.65 -0.45
N GLU A 534 -3.41 26.59 0.26
CA GLU A 534 -4.36 25.68 0.94
C GLU A 534 -3.89 25.44 2.37
N ILE A 535 -4.76 25.66 3.33
CA ILE A 535 -4.52 25.37 4.75
C ILE A 535 -5.71 24.56 5.24
N GLU A 536 -5.44 23.38 5.78
CA GLU A 536 -6.46 22.48 6.32
C GLU A 536 -6.13 22.13 7.77
N PHE A 537 -7.05 22.36 8.66
CA PHE A 537 -6.99 21.98 10.06
C PHE A 537 -8.12 20.98 10.37
N ASN A 538 -7.78 19.85 10.99
CA ASN A 538 -8.75 18.82 11.39
C ASN A 538 -8.53 18.41 12.83
N GLY A 539 -9.63 18.29 13.60
CA GLY A 539 -9.70 17.62 14.89
C GLY A 539 -10.51 16.34 14.76
N PHE A 540 -10.10 15.28 15.46
CA PHE A 540 -10.81 14.00 15.42
C PHE A 540 -10.84 13.29 16.77
N TYR A 541 -11.90 12.54 16.98
CA TYR A 541 -12.09 11.66 18.12
C TYR A 541 -12.71 10.35 17.63
N ASN A 542 -12.08 9.20 17.96
CA ASN A 542 -12.60 7.87 17.63
C ASN A 542 -12.52 6.96 18.86
N GLN A 543 -13.55 6.16 19.04
CA GLN A 543 -13.57 5.06 20.01
C GLN A 543 -13.72 3.74 19.26
N LEU A 544 -12.73 2.87 19.36
CA LEU A 544 -12.74 1.52 18.82
C LEU A 544 -13.08 0.54 19.94
N LYS A 545 -14.11 -0.27 19.75
CA LYS A 545 -14.53 -1.35 20.66
C LYS A 545 -14.20 -2.70 20.04
N ASP A 546 -13.98 -3.69 20.92
CA ASP A 546 -13.70 -5.08 20.53
C ASP A 546 -12.50 -5.22 19.56
N MET A 547 -11.48 -4.35 19.72
CA MET A 547 -10.27 -4.38 18.91
C MET A 547 -9.69 -5.79 18.83
N ILE A 548 -9.48 -6.32 17.63
CA ILE A 548 -8.90 -7.65 17.42
C ILE A 548 -7.37 -7.52 17.41
N ARG A 549 -6.72 -8.28 18.27
CA ARG A 549 -5.25 -8.36 18.34
C ARG A 549 -4.78 -9.78 18.20
N PHE A 550 -3.64 -9.92 17.53
CA PHE A 550 -2.85 -11.15 17.50
C PHE A 550 -2.12 -11.28 18.84
N THR A 551 -2.33 -12.35 19.54
CA THR A 551 -1.77 -12.61 20.88
C THR A 551 -1.14 -13.98 20.94
N PRO A 552 0.05 -14.12 21.58
CA PRO A 552 0.59 -15.44 21.87
C PRO A 552 -0.41 -16.30 22.64
N ASP A 553 -0.38 -17.61 22.43
CA ASP A 553 -1.18 -18.58 23.18
C ASP A 553 -0.33 -19.20 24.31
N LEU A 554 -0.93 -20.12 25.08
CA LEU A 554 -0.23 -20.87 26.14
C LEU A 554 0.89 -21.74 25.56
N ILE A 555 0.74 -22.23 24.33
CA ILE A 555 1.82 -22.89 23.60
C ILE A 555 2.71 -21.80 22.97
N PRO A 556 3.99 -21.70 23.33
CA PRO A 556 4.87 -20.58 22.92
C PRO A 556 4.99 -20.38 21.39
N THR A 557 4.71 -21.43 20.61
CA THR A 557 4.82 -21.42 19.14
C THR A 557 3.52 -21.09 18.45
N MET A 558 2.43 -20.92 19.21
CA MET A 558 1.10 -20.68 18.71
C MET A 558 0.58 -19.31 19.15
N ALA A 559 -0.32 -18.77 18.36
CA ALA A 559 -0.99 -17.52 18.65
C ALA A 559 -2.45 -17.60 18.22
N ARG A 560 -3.26 -16.70 18.70
CA ARG A 560 -4.64 -16.52 18.24
C ARG A 560 -5.05 -15.06 18.24
N TYR A 561 -6.07 -14.80 17.48
CA TYR A 561 -6.71 -13.50 17.53
C TYR A 561 -7.70 -13.43 18.68
N ARG A 562 -7.67 -12.35 19.44
CA ARG A 562 -8.60 -12.10 20.56
C ARG A 562 -9.13 -10.67 20.49
N ASN A 563 -10.34 -10.47 20.99
CA ASN A 563 -10.82 -9.11 21.21
C ASN A 563 -10.08 -8.52 22.40
N PHE A 564 -9.24 -7.53 22.14
CA PHE A 564 -8.45 -6.84 23.14
C PHE A 564 -9.32 -5.91 24.00
N GLY A 565 -10.41 -5.36 23.43
CA GLY A 565 -11.33 -4.45 24.10
C GLY A 565 -11.32 -3.04 23.48
N SER A 566 -11.38 -2.00 24.32
CA SER A 566 -11.64 -0.64 23.83
C SER A 566 -10.40 0.23 23.80
N VAL A 567 -10.23 0.94 22.67
CA VAL A 567 -9.16 1.92 22.44
C VAL A 567 -9.82 3.26 22.07
N ARG A 568 -9.27 4.34 22.59
CA ARG A 568 -9.68 5.70 22.24
C ARG A 568 -8.55 6.41 21.52
N THR A 569 -8.89 7.02 20.37
CA THR A 569 -7.98 7.89 19.61
C THR A 569 -8.53 9.30 19.60
N ARG A 570 -7.69 10.29 19.83
CA ARG A 570 -7.99 11.70 19.61
C ARG A 570 -6.78 12.40 19.03
N GLY A 571 -6.99 13.42 18.25
CA GLY A 571 -5.86 14.14 17.66
C GLY A 571 -6.25 15.35 16.84
N ILE A 572 -5.20 16.01 16.36
CA ILE A 572 -5.28 17.18 15.49
C ILE A 572 -4.31 17.00 14.32
N GLU A 573 -4.68 17.55 13.18
CA GLU A 573 -3.92 17.53 11.94
C GLU A 573 -3.87 18.92 11.36
N LEU A 574 -2.72 19.34 10.85
CA LEU A 574 -2.52 20.57 10.08
C LEU A 574 -1.82 20.22 8.77
N ASP A 575 -2.36 20.68 7.65
CA ASP A 575 -1.77 20.54 6.30
C ASP A 575 -1.76 21.91 5.62
N VAL A 576 -0.58 22.36 5.19
CA VAL A 576 -0.35 23.64 4.53
C VAL A 576 0.34 23.38 3.21
N LYS A 577 -0.19 23.93 2.12
CA LYS A 577 0.36 23.86 0.76
C LYS A 577 0.31 25.23 0.13
N ALA A 578 1.41 25.67 -0.48
CA ALA A 578 1.47 26.98 -1.10
C ALA A 578 2.37 27.00 -2.33
N ASP A 579 1.86 27.50 -3.44
CA ASP A 579 2.68 28.04 -4.52
C ASP A 579 3.12 29.46 -4.10
N VAL A 580 4.37 29.56 -3.61
CA VAL A 580 4.94 30.85 -3.14
C VAL A 580 5.10 31.80 -4.31
N CYS A 581 5.66 31.28 -5.39
CA CYS A 581 5.73 31.94 -6.69
C CYS A 581 5.55 30.90 -7.80
N SER A 582 5.63 31.32 -9.05
CA SER A 582 5.47 30.42 -10.20
C SER A 582 6.46 29.26 -10.25
N SER A 583 7.60 29.40 -9.59
CA SER A 583 8.69 28.40 -9.60
C SER A 583 8.89 27.67 -8.27
N VAL A 584 8.21 28.06 -7.18
CA VAL A 584 8.44 27.51 -5.84
C VAL A 584 7.13 27.05 -5.23
N TYR A 585 7.06 25.77 -4.93
CA TYR A 585 5.98 25.15 -4.16
C TYR A 585 6.52 24.63 -2.84
N LEU A 586 5.79 24.89 -1.75
CA LEU A 586 6.09 24.42 -0.41
C LEU A 586 4.90 23.65 0.15
N TYR A 587 5.20 22.64 0.96
CA TYR A 587 4.20 22.03 1.83
C TYR A 587 4.77 21.76 3.21
N ALA A 588 3.91 21.80 4.21
CA ALA A 588 4.23 21.39 5.58
C ALA A 588 2.99 20.75 6.20
N ASN A 589 3.18 19.66 6.91
CA ASN A 589 2.09 19.09 7.68
C ASN A 589 2.55 18.54 9.02
N GLY A 590 1.60 18.44 9.94
CA GLY A 590 1.84 17.90 11.26
C GLY A 590 0.63 17.12 11.77
N THR A 591 0.88 16.06 12.52
CA THR A 591 -0.13 15.23 13.15
C THR A 591 0.25 14.96 14.59
N TYR A 592 -0.67 15.27 15.50
CA TYR A 592 -0.65 14.78 16.86
C TYR A 592 -1.84 13.84 17.08
N GLN A 593 -1.57 12.62 17.56
CA GLN A 593 -2.58 11.62 17.84
C GLN A 593 -2.27 10.90 19.16
N ASP A 594 -3.29 10.67 19.97
CA ASP A 594 -3.18 10.02 21.28
C ASP A 594 -4.09 8.80 21.34
N LEU A 595 -3.51 7.63 21.11
CA LEU A 595 -4.19 6.34 21.20
C LEU A 595 -3.97 5.72 22.57
N ARG A 596 -5.07 5.43 23.30
CA ARG A 596 -4.99 4.85 24.64
C ARG A 596 -5.93 3.68 24.84
N ASP A 597 -5.45 2.70 25.62
CA ASP A 597 -6.30 1.66 26.20
C ASP A 597 -7.24 2.28 27.23
N VAL A 598 -8.56 2.13 27.04
CA VAL A 598 -9.55 2.71 27.95
C VAL A 598 -10.32 1.66 28.76
N ARG A 599 -9.82 0.44 28.83
CA ARG A 599 -10.36 -0.62 29.67
C ARG A 599 -9.91 -0.43 31.12
N LYS A 600 -10.84 -0.29 32.03
CA LYS A 600 -10.55 -0.20 33.47
C LYS A 600 -10.16 -1.55 34.05
N MET A 601 -10.83 -2.62 33.65
CA MET A 601 -10.62 -3.98 34.16
C MET A 601 -10.14 -4.92 33.03
N ILE A 602 -9.43 -5.97 33.39
CA ILE A 602 -9.13 -7.07 32.47
C ILE A 602 -10.45 -7.79 32.18
N PRO A 603 -10.82 -8.03 30.89
CA PRO A 603 -12.09 -8.64 30.53
C PRO A 603 -12.33 -9.98 31.22
N GLY A 604 -13.51 -10.14 31.83
CA GLY A 604 -13.89 -11.36 32.54
C GLY A 604 -13.30 -11.51 33.95
N THR A 605 -12.65 -10.48 34.47
CA THR A 605 -12.07 -10.50 35.83
C THR A 605 -12.40 -9.21 36.62
N ALA A 606 -12.19 -9.23 37.93
CA ALA A 606 -12.25 -8.05 38.81
C ALA A 606 -10.87 -7.36 38.96
N VAL A 607 -9.90 -7.72 38.14
CA VAL A 607 -8.52 -7.20 38.24
C VAL A 607 -8.42 -5.91 37.40
N GLU A 608 -7.82 -4.88 38.00
CA GLU A 608 -7.53 -3.64 37.31
C GLU A 608 -6.56 -3.87 36.14
N ASN A 609 -6.80 -3.20 35.05
CA ASN A 609 -5.98 -3.31 33.85
C ASN A 609 -4.70 -2.44 34.00
N PRO A 610 -3.50 -3.02 34.06
CA PRO A 610 -2.26 -2.27 34.20
C PRO A 610 -1.95 -1.36 33.02
N THR A 611 -2.61 -1.59 31.86
CA THR A 611 -2.47 -0.76 30.66
C THR A 611 -3.55 0.33 30.54
N TYR A 612 -4.41 0.49 31.56
CA TYR A 612 -5.44 1.53 31.56
C TYR A 612 -4.84 2.92 31.37
N LEU A 613 -5.37 3.66 30.40
CA LEU A 613 -4.90 4.98 29.93
C LEU A 613 -3.44 5.02 29.43
N LYS A 614 -2.76 3.88 29.28
CA LYS A 614 -1.47 3.84 28.60
C LYS A 614 -1.64 3.92 27.08
N ARG A 615 -0.62 4.48 26.41
CA ARG A 615 -0.59 4.55 24.95
C ARG A 615 -0.49 3.16 24.33
N ILE A 616 -1.19 2.95 23.26
CA ILE A 616 -1.07 1.72 22.45
C ILE A 616 0.32 1.68 21.81
N PRO A 617 1.08 0.58 21.99
CA PRO A 617 2.43 0.45 21.45
C PRO A 617 2.47 0.45 19.90
N ASN A 618 3.67 0.71 19.36
CA ASN A 618 3.96 0.71 17.92
C ASN A 618 3.19 1.76 17.10
N ILE A 619 2.71 2.82 17.74
CA ILE A 619 1.98 3.89 17.08
C ILE A 619 2.64 5.22 17.42
N PRO A 620 3.30 5.88 16.44
CA PRO A 620 3.80 7.23 16.60
C PRO A 620 2.67 8.21 16.94
N TYR A 621 2.93 9.12 17.87
CA TYR A 621 1.91 10.06 18.32
C TYR A 621 2.15 11.50 17.90
N LEU A 622 3.37 11.83 17.46
CA LEU A 622 3.72 13.15 16.93
C LEU A 622 4.61 12.99 15.69
N MET A 623 4.18 13.55 14.58
CA MET A 623 4.85 13.45 13.29
C MET A 623 4.70 14.76 12.54
N GLY A 624 5.67 15.06 11.68
CA GLY A 624 5.61 16.20 10.81
C GLY A 624 6.44 16.01 9.55
N ASN A 625 6.00 16.62 8.46
CA ASN A 625 6.69 16.61 7.19
C ASN A 625 6.79 18.04 6.64
N PHE A 626 7.86 18.30 5.93
CA PHE A 626 8.09 19.51 5.17
C PHE A 626 8.66 19.16 3.81
N GLY A 627 8.23 19.84 2.75
CA GLY A 627 8.82 19.68 1.43
C GLY A 627 8.84 20.96 0.63
N ALA A 628 9.79 21.03 -0.27
CA ALA A 628 10.00 22.14 -1.18
C ALA A 628 10.27 21.62 -2.59
N GLU A 629 9.66 22.23 -3.58
CA GLU A 629 9.92 22.02 -4.99
C GLU A 629 10.29 23.37 -5.61
N TYR A 630 11.42 23.37 -6.32
CA TYR A 630 11.78 24.47 -7.22
C TYR A 630 11.76 23.95 -8.65
N HIS A 631 11.14 24.65 -9.56
CA HIS A 631 11.14 24.28 -10.97
C HIS A 631 11.43 25.50 -11.85
N LYS A 632 12.15 25.25 -12.93
CA LYS A 632 12.46 26.26 -13.92
C LYS A 632 12.52 25.66 -15.31
N GLU A 633 11.75 26.24 -16.21
CA GLU A 633 11.80 25.90 -17.62
C GLU A 633 13.05 26.46 -18.27
N ASN A 634 13.62 25.70 -19.21
CA ASN A 634 14.73 26.11 -20.08
C ASN A 634 15.99 26.60 -19.33
N LEU A 635 16.27 26.07 -18.14
CA LEU A 635 17.38 26.48 -17.27
C LEU A 635 18.75 26.44 -17.98
N PHE A 636 18.98 25.45 -18.86
CA PHE A 636 20.24 25.24 -19.58
C PHE A 636 20.21 25.78 -21.01
N GLY A 637 19.30 26.71 -21.32
CA GLY A 637 19.27 27.42 -22.61
C GLY A 637 18.60 26.64 -23.77
N GLY A 638 18.13 25.41 -23.53
CA GLY A 638 17.34 24.62 -24.54
C GLY A 638 15.86 24.98 -24.48
N LYS A 639 15.11 24.65 -25.54
CA LYS A 639 13.64 24.75 -25.55
C LYS A 639 13.02 23.45 -25.06
N ASN A 640 11.80 23.53 -24.51
CA ASN A 640 11.02 22.37 -24.07
C ASN A 640 11.73 21.50 -23.03
N GLN A 641 12.45 22.13 -22.10
CA GLN A 641 13.15 21.50 -20.99
C GLN A 641 12.59 22.01 -19.67
N ASN A 642 12.55 21.15 -18.67
CA ASN A 642 12.19 21.57 -17.33
C ASN A 642 13.12 20.91 -16.31
N THR A 643 13.66 21.74 -15.39
CA THR A 643 14.50 21.26 -14.29
C THR A 643 13.75 21.47 -12.99
N ARG A 644 13.65 20.39 -12.19
CA ARG A 644 12.98 20.41 -10.91
C ARG A 644 13.94 19.94 -9.81
N LEU A 645 13.95 20.65 -8.70
CA LEU A 645 14.66 20.27 -7.49
C LEU A 645 13.63 19.97 -6.41
N PHE A 646 13.79 18.86 -5.74
CA PHE A 646 12.90 18.42 -4.67
C PHE A 646 13.69 18.25 -3.38
N PHE A 647 13.10 18.68 -2.30
CA PHE A 647 13.59 18.45 -0.95
C PHE A 647 12.42 18.05 -0.05
N ASP A 648 12.58 16.97 0.70
CA ASP A 648 11.60 16.48 1.66
C ASP A 648 12.28 16.19 2.99
N ALA A 649 11.65 16.57 4.09
CA ALA A 649 12.08 16.27 5.45
C ALA A 649 10.92 15.66 6.23
N SER A 650 11.19 14.61 6.98
CA SER A 650 10.21 13.91 7.80
C SER A 650 10.73 13.73 9.22
N TYR A 651 9.88 14.02 10.20
CA TYR A 651 10.13 13.83 11.63
C TYR A 651 9.09 12.93 12.24
N VAL A 652 9.56 11.91 12.99
CA VAL A 652 8.73 11.05 13.82
C VAL A 652 9.30 11.10 15.24
N HIS A 653 8.47 11.50 16.20
CA HIS A 653 8.89 11.54 17.59
C HIS A 653 8.98 10.13 18.19
N GLN A 654 9.82 9.93 19.19
CA GLN A 654 9.98 8.65 19.90
C GLN A 654 8.63 8.09 20.38
N PHE A 655 8.46 6.78 20.30
CA PHE A 655 7.25 6.11 20.73
C PHE A 655 7.55 4.72 21.31
N TYR A 656 6.61 4.16 22.07
CA TYR A 656 6.79 2.86 22.71
C TYR A 656 6.56 1.70 21.73
N TYR A 657 7.41 0.66 21.78
CA TYR A 657 7.18 -0.59 21.03
C TYR A 657 6.44 -1.64 21.86
N ASP A 658 6.37 -1.47 23.19
CA ASP A 658 5.56 -2.27 24.12
C ASP A 658 4.88 -1.35 25.13
N PHE A 659 3.90 -1.84 25.90
CA PHE A 659 3.21 -1.04 26.90
C PHE A 659 4.16 -0.53 27.99
N GLU A 660 4.05 0.74 28.31
CA GLU A 660 4.71 1.35 29.46
C GLU A 660 3.98 0.95 30.75
N VAL A 661 4.37 -0.16 31.35
CA VAL A 661 3.82 -0.60 32.67
C VAL A 661 4.65 -0.12 33.83
N SER A 662 5.92 0.26 33.62
CA SER A 662 6.83 0.83 34.61
C SER A 662 7.64 1.97 34.00
N ARG A 663 7.93 3.02 34.78
CA ARG A 663 8.80 4.13 34.38
C ARG A 663 10.26 3.74 34.18
N TYR A 664 10.65 2.54 34.64
CA TYR A 664 12.01 2.02 34.51
C TYR A 664 12.23 1.23 33.22
N GLN A 665 11.20 1.04 32.42
CA GLN A 665 11.30 0.31 31.12
C GLN A 665 11.61 1.28 29.99
N ASP A 666 12.77 1.12 29.37
CA ASP A 666 13.11 1.84 28.14
C ASP A 666 12.69 1.01 26.90
N LYS A 667 11.38 0.93 26.68
CA LYS A 667 10.77 0.24 25.54
C LYS A 667 10.38 1.22 24.45
N LYS A 668 11.34 2.05 24.01
CA LYS A 668 11.09 3.12 23.04
C LYS A 668 11.84 2.89 21.72
N ILE A 669 11.17 3.20 20.64
CA ILE A 669 11.78 3.44 19.35
C ILE A 669 12.20 4.92 19.33
N PRO A 670 13.47 5.24 19.05
CA PRO A 670 13.99 6.61 19.12
C PRO A 670 13.35 7.51 18.07
N SER A 671 13.38 8.81 18.30
CA SER A 671 12.97 9.81 17.30
C SER A 671 13.80 9.68 16.03
N SER A 672 13.17 9.85 14.90
CA SER A 672 13.84 9.87 13.58
C SER A 672 13.61 11.19 12.87
N PHE A 673 14.66 11.69 12.24
CA PHE A 673 14.61 12.83 11.32
C PHE A 673 15.34 12.45 10.04
N THR A 674 14.62 12.45 8.93
CA THR A 674 15.15 12.09 7.61
C THR A 674 15.00 13.24 6.64
N MET A 675 15.93 13.33 5.70
CA MET A 675 15.91 14.29 4.61
C MET A 675 16.17 13.54 3.31
N ASP A 676 15.37 13.83 2.30
CA ASP A 676 15.49 13.29 0.95
C ASP A 676 15.62 14.45 -0.03
N ALA A 677 16.39 14.27 -1.11
CA ALA A 677 16.51 15.25 -2.18
C ALA A 677 16.52 14.57 -3.55
N ALA A 678 16.02 15.28 -4.55
CA ALA A 678 16.11 14.81 -5.93
C ALA A 678 16.27 15.98 -6.89
N ILE A 679 16.95 15.70 -8.01
CA ILE A 679 16.95 16.52 -9.19
C ILE A 679 16.31 15.75 -10.33
N GLU A 680 15.39 16.39 -11.01
CA GLU A 680 14.72 15.86 -12.20
C GLU A 680 14.93 16.83 -13.36
N HIS A 681 15.35 16.32 -14.49
CA HIS A 681 15.51 17.09 -15.72
C HIS A 681 14.76 16.41 -16.85
N SER A 682 13.84 17.13 -17.47
CA SER A 682 13.06 16.65 -18.60
C SER A 682 13.44 17.37 -19.89
N LEU A 683 13.37 16.63 -21.00
CA LEU A 683 13.65 17.06 -22.36
C LEU A 683 12.46 16.78 -23.26
N ASN A 684 12.30 17.62 -24.31
CA ASN A 684 11.28 17.47 -25.35
C ASN A 684 9.85 17.33 -24.77
N ASP A 685 9.43 18.27 -23.94
CA ASP A 685 8.10 18.26 -23.30
C ASP A 685 7.83 16.97 -22.50
N ASP A 686 8.77 16.62 -21.63
CA ASP A 686 8.75 15.41 -20.78
C ASP A 686 8.84 14.08 -21.55
N GLN A 687 9.26 14.07 -22.82
CA GLN A 687 9.49 12.83 -23.56
C GLN A 687 10.60 11.99 -22.93
N TRP A 688 11.68 12.64 -22.48
CA TRP A 688 12.74 12.06 -21.69
C TRP A 688 12.78 12.70 -20.32
N VAL A 689 12.80 11.90 -19.27
CA VAL A 689 12.92 12.38 -17.89
C VAL A 689 14.03 11.62 -17.19
N PHE A 690 15.00 12.36 -16.67
CA PHE A 690 16.12 11.86 -15.90
C PHE A 690 15.96 12.31 -14.46
N THR A 691 15.96 11.38 -13.52
CA THR A 691 15.82 11.71 -12.09
C THR A 691 16.99 11.09 -11.31
N PHE A 692 17.73 11.91 -10.60
CA PHE A 692 18.69 11.45 -9.60
C PHE A 692 18.16 11.78 -8.21
N LYS A 693 18.11 10.81 -7.31
CA LYS A 693 17.58 10.99 -5.96
C LYS A 693 18.47 10.39 -4.90
N ILE A 694 18.46 11.03 -3.75
CA ILE A 694 19.16 10.61 -2.54
C ILE A 694 18.13 10.57 -1.42
N LYS A 695 17.94 9.41 -0.80
CA LYS A 695 17.11 9.25 0.39
C LYS A 695 17.99 9.13 1.63
N ASN A 696 17.48 9.61 2.76
CA ASN A 696 18.22 9.64 4.01
C ASN A 696 19.61 10.29 3.86
N LEU A 697 19.63 11.58 3.39
CA LEU A 697 20.84 12.36 3.14
C LEU A 697 21.87 12.30 4.26
N ALA A 698 21.41 12.36 5.50
CA ALA A 698 22.26 12.35 6.70
C ALA A 698 22.75 10.96 7.10
N ASN A 699 22.40 9.90 6.34
CA ASN A 699 22.74 8.51 6.63
C ASN A 699 22.38 8.10 8.08
N ARG A 700 21.22 8.55 8.57
CA ARG A 700 20.77 8.22 9.93
C ARG A 700 20.40 6.76 10.02
N HIS A 701 20.73 6.14 11.15
CA HIS A 701 20.19 4.84 11.50
C HIS A 701 18.73 4.99 11.93
N ILE A 702 17.82 4.34 11.21
CA ILE A 702 16.39 4.45 11.42
C ILE A 702 15.83 3.09 11.76
N VAL A 703 15.00 3.05 12.80
CA VAL A 703 14.24 1.89 13.21
C VAL A 703 12.77 2.29 13.27
N SER A 704 11.92 1.61 12.53
CA SER A 704 10.47 1.88 12.55
C SER A 704 9.66 0.85 13.34
N GLU A 705 10.24 -0.32 13.58
CA GLU A 705 9.76 -1.36 14.49
C GLU A 705 10.95 -1.90 15.28
N PHE A 706 10.70 -2.43 16.49
CA PHE A 706 11.76 -2.97 17.34
C PHE A 706 12.58 -4.03 16.59
N ASN A 707 13.90 -3.87 16.60
CA ASN A 707 14.88 -4.71 15.89
C ASN A 707 14.66 -4.81 14.37
N ARG A 708 14.01 -3.82 13.75
CA ARG A 708 13.81 -3.77 12.29
C ARG A 708 14.50 -2.53 11.71
N PRO A 709 15.83 -2.53 11.57
CA PRO A 709 16.56 -1.40 11.00
C PRO A 709 16.25 -1.24 9.52
N LEU A 710 16.07 0.02 9.11
CA LEU A 710 15.83 0.40 7.73
C LEU A 710 17.14 0.66 6.97
N PRO A 711 17.12 0.70 5.63
CA PRO A 711 18.27 1.10 4.84
C PRO A 711 18.83 2.46 5.28
N GLY A 712 20.15 2.59 5.27
CA GLY A 712 20.83 3.87 5.42
C GLY A 712 20.62 4.78 4.19
N ARG A 713 21.65 5.55 3.82
CA ARG A 713 21.59 6.39 2.61
C ARG A 713 21.38 5.56 1.35
N TYR A 714 20.42 5.99 0.53
CA TYR A 714 20.05 5.32 -0.71
C TYR A 714 20.16 6.29 -1.87
N PHE A 715 20.89 5.92 -2.90
CA PHE A 715 21.01 6.63 -4.16
C PHE A 715 20.22 5.92 -5.23
N ALA A 716 19.57 6.65 -6.12
CA ALA A 716 18.97 6.07 -7.31
C ALA A 716 19.02 7.02 -8.51
N PHE A 717 19.17 6.42 -9.68
CA PHE A 717 19.07 7.09 -10.96
C PHE A 717 17.99 6.42 -11.80
N LYS A 718 17.06 7.25 -12.31
CA LYS A 718 15.92 6.82 -13.12
C LYS A 718 15.94 7.50 -14.47
N VAL A 719 15.73 6.73 -15.52
CA VAL A 719 15.47 7.21 -16.87
C VAL A 719 14.07 6.79 -17.25
N ARG A 720 13.30 7.72 -17.79
CA ARG A 720 11.96 7.48 -18.32
C ARG A 720 11.84 8.02 -19.73
N TYR A 721 11.24 7.24 -20.61
CA TYR A 721 10.86 7.64 -21.95
C TYR A 721 9.35 7.57 -22.11
N LEU A 722 8.77 8.65 -22.61
CA LEU A 722 7.34 8.83 -22.74
C LEU A 722 6.98 9.26 -24.15
N LEU A 723 6.12 8.50 -24.83
CA LEU A 723 5.50 8.86 -26.11
C LEU A 723 3.99 9.01 -25.89
N LYS A 724 3.46 10.17 -26.27
CA LYS A 724 2.03 10.53 -26.11
C LYS A 724 1.38 10.77 -27.45
#